data_b6c368dedd7adaeaccaaf60715fdcf45
#
_entry.id   b6c368dedd7adaeaccaaf60715fdcf45
#
_cell.length_a   1.000
_cell.length_b   1.000
_cell.length_c   1.000
_cell.angle_alpha   90.00
_cell.angle_beta   90.00
_cell.angle_gamma   90.00
#
_symmetry.space_group_name_H-M   'P 1'
#
loop_
_entity.id
_entity.type
_entity.pdbx_description
1 polymer ?
#
loop_
_entity_poly.entity_id
_entity_poly.type
_entity_poly.pdbx_seq_one_letter_code
_entity_poly.pdbx_strand_id
1 'polypeptide(L)'
;MRRFVLTGLLTAAASTAVAAPTPKEQLMQPPAGARHYTITSSAGKHGDMWSWTLPNGQSAYRMSMSLRGWVTEDDELITPGADGRPKAIAIRGYTDQGDATEDFNVDGGGVAHWKTSVDSGSGSYGGKRYSTYGGPPIANDKEIDALVAAGPKGIDLLPSGHASISIGQSVQIDGPQGPKMVKLAFLRGYGFAPYPVWLDEQNHFFGSAGLIAVLPEGFEKNAAKLKDIQDAATAAMVKDVAHQFLKPANRTPTLVDHVLMFDSVEGRYWPGSAVLIADGKVAAVGPAGSIKAPAGATVIDGRGKTLLPGLWDSHQHVGDDWNLLQNVATGMTNYRSPGTTIPDALSIYKRRAAGDLLAPDGKISVIIDRKDPLAAQGSLTVSSAAETIAAVDKIKAAGLWGAKFYTSMNPAWIAPGAAEAHKLGLHVHGHVPAGMRPLDAVRAGYDEVTHINFIMMQAMPQEVVDKANTAARLEGPAKYGKDVDLDSPAMKAFYAELSKRKTIIDPTLVVWEPLMTSDGSALSPEYAPFADVAPASVVRGWKISGYPLFGGLTREDFRKSFDKMVGLVTKLHQAGVRIVAGTDGYGLELVRELELYQKAGLTNAEALQTATIVPARMTGMDNRTGSITRGKTADIILVDGDVSKNLGNLRHVDTVFLDGYRLDGEKLREASGLNGMPK
;
A
#
# COMPACT_ATOMS: atom_id res chain seq x y z
N MET A 1 -35.10 -12.59 62.98
CA MET A 1 -35.52 -13.28 61.73
C MET A 1 -35.97 -12.22 60.71
N ARG A 2 -35.13 -11.81 59.78
CA ARG A 2 -35.51 -11.01 58.62
C ARG A 2 -34.83 -11.64 57.41
N ARG A 3 -35.66 -12.15 56.47
CA ARG A 3 -35.24 -12.71 55.19
C ARG A 3 -34.89 -11.54 54.23
N PHE A 4 -33.68 -11.49 53.72
CA PHE A 4 -33.32 -10.65 52.57
C PHE A 4 -33.57 -11.46 51.31
N VAL A 5 -34.45 -10.93 50.45
CA VAL A 5 -34.66 -11.39 49.07
C VAL A 5 -33.68 -10.63 48.19
N LEU A 6 -32.74 -11.33 47.61
CA LEU A 6 -31.81 -10.78 46.60
C LEU A 6 -32.49 -10.92 45.24
N THR A 7 -32.94 -9.80 44.68
CA THR A 7 -33.45 -9.73 43.30
C THR A 7 -32.24 -9.52 42.41
N GLY A 8 -31.81 -10.57 41.70
CA GLY A 8 -30.79 -10.48 40.68
C GLY A 8 -31.35 -9.84 39.41
N LEU A 9 -30.86 -8.66 39.04
CA LEU A 9 -31.04 -8.11 37.70
C LEU A 9 -30.12 -8.87 36.76
N LEU A 10 -30.71 -9.72 35.92
CA LEU A 10 -30.10 -10.21 34.70
C LEU A 10 -30.13 -9.05 33.69
N THR A 11 -29.02 -8.37 33.50
CA THR A 11 -28.80 -7.55 32.32
C THR A 11 -28.52 -8.50 31.15
N ALA A 12 -29.53 -8.72 30.32
CA ALA A 12 -29.34 -9.33 29.02
C ALA A 12 -28.49 -8.39 28.19
N ALA A 13 -27.22 -8.73 27.98
CA ALA A 13 -26.41 -8.15 26.91
C ALA A 13 -27.07 -8.56 25.59
N ALA A 14 -27.77 -7.65 24.96
CA ALA A 14 -28.20 -7.84 23.58
C ALA A 14 -26.94 -7.84 22.72
N SER A 15 -26.52 -9.03 22.30
CA SER A 15 -25.62 -9.18 21.17
C SER A 15 -26.36 -8.59 19.96
N THR A 16 -25.93 -7.44 19.49
CA THR A 16 -26.36 -6.93 18.19
C THR A 16 -25.83 -7.90 17.14
N ALA A 17 -26.69 -8.82 16.69
CA ALA A 17 -26.40 -9.60 15.50
C ALA A 17 -26.12 -8.63 14.36
N VAL A 18 -24.93 -8.66 13.79
CA VAL A 18 -24.65 -7.94 12.55
C VAL A 18 -25.64 -8.49 11.52
N ALA A 19 -26.48 -7.62 10.96
CA ALA A 19 -27.42 -8.02 9.94
C ALA A 19 -26.65 -8.60 8.75
N ALA A 20 -27.15 -9.69 8.18
CA ALA A 20 -26.54 -10.24 6.97
C ALA A 20 -26.65 -9.22 5.84
N PRO A 21 -25.63 -9.11 4.95
CA PRO A 21 -25.69 -8.21 3.80
C PRO A 21 -26.92 -8.46 2.95
N THR A 22 -27.45 -7.41 2.32
CA THR A 22 -28.58 -7.54 1.38
C THR A 22 -28.20 -8.45 0.23
N PRO A 23 -28.87 -9.60 0.03
CA PRO A 23 -28.54 -10.51 -1.04
C PRO A 23 -28.85 -9.93 -2.43
N LYS A 24 -28.12 -10.37 -3.45
CA LYS A 24 -28.20 -9.88 -4.84
C LYS A 24 -29.62 -9.78 -5.38
N GLU A 25 -30.45 -10.74 -5.06
CA GLU A 25 -31.83 -10.86 -5.55
C GLU A 25 -32.77 -9.77 -5.00
N GLN A 26 -32.38 -9.13 -3.90
CA GLN A 26 -33.11 -8.04 -3.26
C GLN A 26 -32.60 -6.63 -3.67
N LEU A 27 -31.50 -6.58 -4.44
CA LEU A 27 -30.98 -5.32 -4.97
C LEU A 27 -31.80 -4.86 -6.17
N MET A 28 -31.81 -3.54 -6.40
CA MET A 28 -32.54 -2.92 -7.50
C MET A 28 -32.11 -3.52 -8.85
N GLN A 29 -33.10 -3.75 -9.72
CA GLN A 29 -32.84 -4.22 -11.08
C GLN A 29 -32.93 -3.00 -12.04
N PRO A 30 -31.92 -2.81 -12.92
CA PRO A 30 -31.93 -1.70 -13.86
C PRO A 30 -33.08 -1.87 -14.86
N PRO A 31 -33.91 -0.85 -15.10
CA PRO A 31 -34.96 -0.89 -16.10
C PRO A 31 -34.39 -0.86 -17.52
N ALA A 32 -35.20 -1.24 -18.50
CA ALA A 32 -34.87 -1.03 -19.90
C ALA A 32 -34.60 0.47 -20.15
N GLY A 33 -33.47 0.81 -20.75
CA GLY A 33 -33.03 2.20 -21.00
C GLY A 33 -32.23 2.83 -19.88
N ALA A 34 -31.90 2.12 -18.77
CA ALA A 34 -30.90 2.58 -17.84
C ALA A 34 -29.55 2.81 -18.57
N ARG A 35 -28.83 3.87 -18.19
CA ARG A 35 -27.50 4.13 -18.73
C ARG A 35 -26.57 3.02 -18.25
N HIS A 36 -25.92 2.36 -19.19
CA HIS A 36 -25.11 1.16 -18.95
C HIS A 36 -23.62 1.45 -19.11
N TYR A 37 -22.82 0.93 -18.21
CA TYR A 37 -21.37 0.97 -18.20
C TYR A 37 -20.81 -0.46 -18.07
N THR A 38 -19.70 -0.71 -18.71
CA THR A 38 -18.96 -1.97 -18.58
C THR A 38 -17.72 -1.79 -17.72
N ILE A 39 -17.43 -2.80 -16.90
CA ILE A 39 -16.21 -2.90 -16.09
C ILE A 39 -15.26 -3.84 -16.81
N THR A 40 -14.11 -3.33 -17.26
CA THR A 40 -13.17 -4.09 -18.07
C THR A 40 -11.73 -3.94 -17.59
N SER A 41 -10.86 -4.89 -17.94
CA SER A 41 -9.41 -4.80 -17.85
C SER A 41 -8.77 -5.46 -19.07
N SER A 42 -7.45 -5.56 -19.10
CA SER A 42 -6.72 -6.34 -20.12
C SER A 42 -7.11 -7.84 -20.16
N ALA A 43 -7.68 -8.37 -19.07
CA ALA A 43 -8.18 -9.75 -18.98
C ALA A 43 -9.62 -9.93 -19.53
N GLY A 44 -10.30 -8.84 -19.91
CA GLY A 44 -11.66 -8.84 -20.44
C GLY A 44 -12.67 -8.13 -19.55
N LYS A 45 -13.93 -8.49 -19.71
CA LYS A 45 -15.06 -7.93 -18.94
C LYS A 45 -15.16 -8.60 -17.57
N HIS A 46 -15.38 -7.80 -16.53
CA HIS A 46 -15.54 -8.24 -15.14
C HIS A 46 -16.93 -7.95 -14.55
N GLY A 47 -17.70 -7.08 -15.20
CA GLY A 47 -19.03 -6.71 -14.69
C GLY A 47 -19.64 -5.54 -15.40
N ASP A 48 -20.67 -5.04 -14.78
CA ASP A 48 -21.51 -3.97 -15.30
C ASP A 48 -21.95 -3.01 -14.20
N MET A 49 -22.20 -1.74 -14.58
CA MET A 49 -22.87 -0.73 -13.73
C MET A 49 -23.99 -0.07 -14.50
N TRP A 50 -25.01 0.37 -13.78
CA TRP A 50 -26.17 1.05 -14.37
C TRP A 50 -26.54 2.27 -13.55
N SER A 51 -27.03 3.30 -14.21
CA SER A 51 -27.67 4.46 -13.56
C SER A 51 -28.99 4.83 -14.25
N TRP A 52 -29.97 5.24 -13.46
CA TRP A 52 -31.27 5.70 -13.93
C TRP A 52 -31.93 6.64 -12.94
N THR A 53 -32.98 7.34 -13.35
CA THR A 53 -33.80 8.17 -12.47
C THR A 53 -35.16 7.52 -12.28
N LEU A 54 -35.61 7.44 -11.04
CA LEU A 54 -36.93 6.93 -10.69
C LEU A 54 -37.99 7.99 -10.94
N PRO A 55 -39.29 7.61 -11.12
CA PRO A 55 -40.40 8.57 -11.34
C PRO A 55 -40.56 9.64 -10.25
N ASN A 56 -40.12 9.37 -9.04
CA ASN A 56 -40.14 10.31 -7.90
C ASN A 56 -38.89 11.24 -7.85
N GLY A 57 -38.02 11.21 -8.87
CA GLY A 57 -36.84 12.06 -8.99
C GLY A 57 -35.58 11.54 -8.26
N GLN A 58 -35.64 10.39 -7.63
CA GLN A 58 -34.45 9.77 -7.03
C GLN A 58 -33.51 9.22 -8.11
N SER A 59 -32.20 9.34 -7.89
CA SER A 59 -31.18 8.69 -8.72
C SER A 59 -30.87 7.31 -8.16
N ALA A 60 -30.83 6.32 -9.02
CA ALA A 60 -30.57 4.93 -8.67
C ALA A 60 -29.37 4.40 -9.45
N TYR A 61 -28.54 3.63 -8.77
CA TYR A 61 -27.31 3.04 -9.32
C TYR A 61 -27.23 1.57 -8.92
N ARG A 62 -26.59 0.77 -9.75
CA ARG A 62 -26.40 -0.67 -9.53
C ARG A 62 -25.03 -1.09 -10.04
N MET A 63 -24.31 -1.89 -9.27
CA MET A 63 -23.05 -2.52 -9.67
C MET A 63 -23.14 -4.03 -9.48
N SER A 64 -22.63 -4.77 -10.45
CA SER A 64 -22.43 -6.21 -10.39
C SER A 64 -21.04 -6.54 -10.97
N MET A 65 -20.12 -6.99 -10.16
CA MET A 65 -18.75 -7.27 -10.58
C MET A 65 -18.26 -8.59 -9.97
N SER A 66 -17.50 -9.34 -10.77
CA SER A 66 -16.72 -10.48 -10.29
C SER A 66 -15.31 -10.42 -10.89
N LEU A 67 -14.31 -10.27 -10.02
CA LEU A 67 -12.92 -10.19 -10.40
C LEU A 67 -12.11 -11.21 -9.58
N ARG A 68 -11.60 -12.26 -10.23
CA ARG A 68 -10.76 -13.30 -9.60
C ARG A 68 -11.40 -13.96 -8.36
N GLY A 69 -12.72 -14.09 -8.36
CA GLY A 69 -13.49 -14.63 -7.24
C GLY A 69 -13.91 -13.61 -6.20
N TRP A 70 -13.45 -12.37 -6.29
CA TRP A 70 -13.96 -11.26 -5.51
C TRP A 70 -15.23 -10.73 -6.15
N VAL A 71 -16.30 -10.66 -5.36
CA VAL A 71 -17.63 -10.30 -5.86
C VAL A 71 -18.10 -9.05 -5.17
N THR A 72 -18.55 -8.07 -5.96
CA THR A 72 -19.24 -6.87 -5.49
C THR A 72 -20.63 -6.83 -6.11
N GLU A 73 -21.63 -6.77 -5.29
CA GLU A 73 -23.04 -6.63 -5.66
C GLU A 73 -23.64 -5.57 -4.76
N ASP A 74 -23.84 -4.37 -5.29
CA ASP A 74 -24.41 -3.26 -4.52
C ASP A 74 -25.38 -2.42 -5.35
N ASP A 75 -26.27 -1.73 -4.65
CA ASP A 75 -27.11 -0.66 -5.20
C ASP A 75 -27.03 0.59 -4.33
N GLU A 76 -27.23 1.74 -4.96
CA GLU A 76 -27.27 3.02 -4.30
C GLU A 76 -28.50 3.82 -4.75
N LEU A 77 -29.20 4.42 -3.78
CA LEU A 77 -30.35 5.28 -4.00
C LEU A 77 -30.09 6.66 -3.41
N ILE A 78 -30.10 7.68 -4.24
CA ILE A 78 -29.90 9.07 -3.83
C ILE A 78 -31.21 9.83 -3.92
N THR A 79 -31.65 10.37 -2.80
CA THR A 79 -32.84 11.28 -2.72
C THR A 79 -32.32 12.72 -2.75
N PRO A 80 -32.65 13.52 -3.77
CA PRO A 80 -32.23 14.92 -3.84
C PRO A 80 -32.99 15.78 -2.85
N GLY A 81 -32.32 16.78 -2.28
CA GLY A 81 -32.96 17.90 -1.57
C GLY A 81 -33.43 19.01 -2.53
N ALA A 82 -34.08 20.01 -1.99
CA ALA A 82 -34.59 21.15 -2.78
C ALA A 82 -33.45 21.98 -3.44
N ASP A 83 -32.24 21.91 -2.90
CA ASP A 83 -31.04 22.59 -3.39
C ASP A 83 -30.20 21.70 -4.33
N GLY A 84 -30.71 20.53 -4.72
CA GLY A 84 -30.02 19.56 -5.58
C GLY A 84 -28.93 18.76 -4.89
N ARG A 85 -28.61 19.02 -3.61
CA ARG A 85 -27.70 18.18 -2.84
C ARG A 85 -28.42 16.93 -2.33
N PRO A 86 -27.70 15.81 -2.06
CA PRO A 86 -28.32 14.65 -1.44
C PRO A 86 -28.99 15.00 -0.10
N LYS A 87 -30.29 14.68 0.04
CA LYS A 87 -31.00 14.71 1.31
C LYS A 87 -30.91 13.36 2.03
N ALA A 88 -30.87 12.28 1.25
CA ALA A 88 -30.62 10.94 1.76
C ALA A 88 -29.86 10.11 0.72
N ILE A 89 -29.03 9.20 1.20
CA ILE A 89 -28.34 8.18 0.40
C ILE A 89 -28.52 6.85 1.13
N ALA A 90 -28.85 5.79 0.39
CA ALA A 90 -28.92 4.44 0.91
C ALA A 90 -28.14 3.52 -0.03
N ILE A 91 -27.11 2.86 0.49
CA ILE A 91 -26.32 1.83 -0.21
C ILE A 91 -26.64 0.48 0.43
N ARG A 92 -26.82 -0.56 -0.38
CA ARG A 92 -27.09 -1.92 0.08
C ARG A 92 -26.29 -2.92 -0.73
N GLY A 93 -26.04 -4.08 -0.16
CA GLY A 93 -25.35 -5.18 -0.83
C GLY A 93 -24.11 -5.62 -0.11
N TYR A 94 -23.14 -6.12 -0.85
CA TYR A 94 -21.89 -6.62 -0.31
C TYR A 94 -20.72 -6.46 -1.29
N THR A 95 -19.53 -6.40 -0.70
CA THR A 95 -18.24 -6.40 -1.41
C THR A 95 -17.40 -7.58 -0.91
N ASP A 96 -16.19 -7.72 -1.43
CA ASP A 96 -15.18 -8.64 -0.88
C ASP A 96 -14.79 -8.30 0.57
N GLN A 97 -15.05 -7.07 1.03
CA GLN A 97 -14.84 -6.64 2.42
C GLN A 97 -16.05 -6.95 3.34
N GLY A 98 -17.14 -7.47 2.81
CA GLY A 98 -18.34 -7.80 3.54
C GLY A 98 -19.53 -6.89 3.23
N ASP A 99 -20.30 -6.51 4.27
CA ASP A 99 -21.49 -5.69 4.14
C ASP A 99 -21.18 -4.28 3.61
N ALA A 100 -21.86 -3.89 2.51
CA ALA A 100 -21.73 -2.57 1.88
C ALA A 100 -22.73 -1.55 2.40
N THR A 101 -23.56 -1.88 3.39
CA THR A 101 -24.64 -1.00 3.86
C THR A 101 -24.13 0.35 4.33
N GLU A 102 -24.70 1.40 3.77
CA GLU A 102 -24.43 2.79 4.15
C GLU A 102 -25.72 3.60 4.11
N ASP A 103 -25.99 4.35 5.18
CA ASP A 103 -27.12 5.24 5.30
C ASP A 103 -26.66 6.66 5.57
N PHE A 104 -27.15 7.61 4.80
CA PHE A 104 -26.97 9.04 5.02
C PHE A 104 -28.33 9.74 4.96
N ASN A 105 -28.60 10.66 5.88
CA ASN A 105 -29.79 11.50 5.84
C ASN A 105 -29.52 12.86 6.47
N VAL A 106 -30.35 13.87 6.04
CA VAL A 106 -30.32 15.22 6.60
C VAL A 106 -31.68 15.46 7.27
N ASP A 107 -31.66 15.80 8.55
CA ASP A 107 -32.87 16.08 9.33
C ASP A 107 -33.46 17.47 9.05
N GLY A 108 -34.63 17.79 9.68
CA GLY A 108 -35.30 19.06 9.53
C GLY A 108 -34.53 20.28 10.08
N GLY A 109 -33.51 20.06 10.88
CA GLY A 109 -32.63 21.08 11.44
C GLY A 109 -31.35 21.31 10.60
N GLY A 110 -31.19 20.59 9.49
CA GLY A 110 -29.97 20.68 8.63
C GLY A 110 -28.76 19.96 9.18
N VAL A 111 -28.93 19.01 10.10
CA VAL A 111 -27.92 18.13 10.58
C VAL A 111 -27.89 16.86 9.75
N ALA A 112 -26.74 16.53 9.19
CA ALA A 112 -26.50 15.28 8.50
C ALA A 112 -26.14 14.18 9.51
N HIS A 113 -26.66 12.98 9.26
CA HIS A 113 -26.35 11.77 10.00
C HIS A 113 -25.90 10.70 9.02
N TRP A 114 -24.88 9.93 9.36
CA TRP A 114 -24.40 8.82 8.54
C TRP A 114 -24.05 7.60 9.38
N LYS A 115 -24.18 6.46 8.76
CA LYS A 115 -23.75 5.16 9.29
C LYS A 115 -23.28 4.30 8.13
N THR A 116 -22.08 3.76 8.25
CA THR A 116 -21.46 2.84 7.29
C THR A 116 -21.02 1.57 8.00
N SER A 117 -20.38 0.65 7.30
CA SER A 117 -19.74 -0.52 7.90
C SER A 117 -18.52 -0.16 8.76
N VAL A 118 -17.93 1.03 8.60
CA VAL A 118 -16.66 1.43 9.25
C VAL A 118 -16.78 2.63 10.18
N ASP A 119 -17.82 3.47 10.01
CA ASP A 119 -18.03 4.63 10.87
C ASP A 119 -19.50 5.01 10.99
N SER A 120 -19.79 5.89 11.94
CA SER A 120 -21.04 6.60 12.06
C SER A 120 -20.81 7.97 12.68
N GLY A 121 -21.70 8.93 12.37
CA GLY A 121 -21.54 10.25 12.92
C GLY A 121 -22.68 11.20 12.53
N SER A 122 -22.51 12.45 12.95
CA SER A 122 -23.38 13.54 12.57
C SER A 122 -22.61 14.85 12.47
N GLY A 123 -23.12 15.80 11.68
CA GLY A 123 -22.49 17.10 11.51
C GLY A 123 -23.37 18.09 10.78
N SER A 124 -23.06 19.39 10.87
CA SER A 124 -23.76 20.42 10.11
C SER A 124 -23.57 20.19 8.60
N TYR A 125 -24.68 20.10 7.87
CA TYR A 125 -24.70 19.90 6.42
C TYR A 125 -24.51 21.20 5.62
N GLY A 126 -24.68 22.35 6.26
CA GLY A 126 -24.70 23.68 5.65
C GLY A 126 -23.60 23.93 4.59
N GLY A 127 -23.93 23.83 3.30
CA GLY A 127 -23.01 24.05 2.18
C GLY A 127 -22.09 22.88 1.84
N LYS A 128 -22.03 21.84 2.65
CA LYS A 128 -21.19 20.65 2.45
C LYS A 128 -21.86 19.59 1.60
N ARG A 129 -21.08 18.61 1.12
CA ARG A 129 -21.57 17.37 0.53
C ARG A 129 -21.10 16.17 1.35
N TYR A 130 -21.89 15.10 1.33
CA TYR A 130 -21.48 13.84 1.93
C TYR A 130 -20.76 13.02 0.88
N SER A 131 -19.53 12.61 1.21
CA SER A 131 -18.76 11.65 0.42
C SER A 131 -19.03 10.25 0.96
N THR A 132 -19.59 9.37 0.13
CA THR A 132 -19.90 7.99 0.52
C THR A 132 -18.61 7.20 0.78
N TYR A 133 -18.70 6.18 1.63
CA TYR A 133 -17.60 5.23 1.83
C TYR A 133 -17.59 4.15 0.75
N GLY A 134 -18.77 3.68 0.35
CA GLY A 134 -19.00 2.63 -0.63
C GLY A 134 -19.87 3.06 -1.81
N GLY A 135 -20.48 2.06 -2.44
CA GLY A 135 -21.39 2.23 -3.56
C GLY A 135 -20.75 2.22 -4.96
N PRO A 136 -21.56 2.17 -6.01
CA PRO A 136 -21.08 2.17 -7.38
C PRO A 136 -20.28 3.44 -7.71
N PRO A 137 -19.04 3.37 -8.23
CA PRO A 137 -18.22 4.55 -8.56
C PRO A 137 -18.91 5.57 -9.47
N ILE A 138 -19.86 5.15 -10.32
CA ILE A 138 -20.63 6.04 -11.18
C ILE A 138 -21.65 6.91 -10.43
N ALA A 139 -21.96 6.59 -9.16
CA ALA A 139 -22.85 7.39 -8.31
C ALA A 139 -22.22 8.72 -7.87
N ASN A 140 -20.92 8.87 -8.04
CA ASN A 140 -20.22 10.14 -7.82
C ASN A 140 -20.47 11.19 -8.94
N ASP A 141 -21.30 10.88 -9.96
CA ASP A 141 -21.59 11.79 -11.06
C ASP A 141 -22.14 13.15 -10.58
N LYS A 142 -23.03 13.15 -9.59
CA LYS A 142 -23.61 14.38 -8.99
C LYS A 142 -22.61 15.17 -8.14
N GLU A 143 -21.67 14.49 -7.55
CA GLU A 143 -20.57 15.14 -6.81
C GLU A 143 -19.59 15.80 -7.79
N ILE A 144 -19.28 15.12 -8.88
CA ILE A 144 -18.44 15.66 -9.97
C ILE A 144 -19.12 16.89 -10.61
N ASP A 145 -20.43 16.83 -10.89
CA ASP A 145 -21.19 17.98 -11.39
C ASP A 145 -21.07 19.19 -10.44
N ALA A 146 -21.15 18.96 -9.15
CA ALA A 146 -20.99 20.02 -8.15
C ALA A 146 -19.57 20.58 -8.08
N LEU A 147 -18.56 19.73 -8.18
CA LEU A 147 -17.16 20.16 -8.24
C LEU A 147 -16.89 21.02 -9.48
N VAL A 148 -17.42 20.61 -10.63
CA VAL A 148 -17.34 21.39 -11.89
C VAL A 148 -18.01 22.76 -11.70
N ALA A 149 -19.20 22.81 -11.10
CA ALA A 149 -19.89 24.06 -10.83
C ALA A 149 -19.18 24.97 -9.82
N ALA A 150 -18.54 24.40 -8.81
CA ALA A 150 -17.77 25.14 -7.80
C ALA A 150 -16.43 25.69 -8.37
N GLY A 151 -15.92 25.07 -9.43
CA GLY A 151 -14.65 25.43 -10.05
C GLY A 151 -13.46 25.34 -9.08
N PRO A 152 -12.50 26.28 -9.14
CA PRO A 152 -11.30 26.24 -8.30
C PRO A 152 -11.55 26.32 -6.78
N LYS A 153 -12.74 26.79 -6.37
CA LYS A 153 -13.09 26.88 -4.95
C LYS A 153 -13.32 25.52 -4.31
N GLY A 154 -13.65 24.49 -5.11
CA GLY A 154 -13.99 23.19 -4.59
C GLY A 154 -15.23 23.18 -3.68
N ILE A 155 -15.40 22.09 -2.95
CA ILE A 155 -16.51 21.85 -2.02
C ILE A 155 -15.99 21.24 -0.71
N ASP A 156 -16.59 21.62 0.40
CA ASP A 156 -16.34 20.95 1.69
C ASP A 156 -17.13 19.66 1.78
N LEU A 157 -16.52 18.64 2.37
CA LEU A 157 -17.07 17.29 2.48
C LEU A 157 -17.48 16.95 3.92
N LEU A 158 -18.40 16.01 4.05
CA LEU A 158 -18.67 15.23 5.25
C LEU A 158 -18.23 13.78 5.02
N PRO A 159 -17.69 13.10 6.02
CA PRO A 159 -17.48 13.51 7.42
C PRO A 159 -16.51 14.67 7.60
N SER A 160 -15.53 14.82 6.74
CA SER A 160 -14.52 15.90 6.74
C SER A 160 -13.79 15.96 5.39
N GLY A 161 -13.03 17.01 5.17
CA GLY A 161 -12.22 17.20 3.99
C GLY A 161 -12.74 18.29 3.06
N HIS A 162 -11.96 18.52 2.01
CA HIS A 162 -12.25 19.48 0.94
C HIS A 162 -11.84 18.87 -0.39
N ALA A 163 -12.74 18.92 -1.38
CA ALA A 163 -12.48 18.37 -2.70
C ALA A 163 -12.50 19.45 -3.78
N SER A 164 -11.73 19.25 -4.81
CA SER A 164 -11.69 20.12 -5.98
C SER A 164 -11.48 19.30 -7.27
N ILE A 165 -11.74 19.93 -8.41
CA ILE A 165 -11.52 19.34 -9.73
C ILE A 165 -10.73 20.30 -10.61
N SER A 166 -9.80 19.77 -11.38
CA SER A 166 -9.13 20.48 -12.47
C SER A 166 -9.41 19.78 -13.79
N ILE A 167 -9.91 20.53 -14.78
CA ILE A 167 -10.22 20.01 -16.11
C ILE A 167 -9.02 20.27 -17.03
N GLY A 168 -8.52 19.21 -17.67
CA GLY A 168 -7.36 19.22 -18.53
C GLY A 168 -7.72 19.13 -20.02
N GLN A 169 -6.92 18.35 -20.77
CA GLN A 169 -7.02 18.26 -22.21
C GLN A 169 -8.27 17.52 -22.70
N SER A 170 -8.73 17.92 -23.88
CA SER A 170 -9.82 17.23 -24.60
C SER A 170 -9.25 16.22 -25.59
N VAL A 171 -9.91 15.09 -25.74
CA VAL A 171 -9.49 13.98 -26.60
C VAL A 171 -10.71 13.44 -27.35
N GLN A 172 -10.54 13.20 -28.65
CA GLN A 172 -11.52 12.50 -29.47
C GLN A 172 -11.35 10.99 -29.33
N ILE A 173 -12.44 10.30 -29.06
CA ILE A 173 -12.53 8.84 -28.98
C ILE A 173 -13.59 8.31 -29.94
N ASP A 174 -13.49 7.04 -30.31
CA ASP A 174 -14.48 6.40 -31.15
C ASP A 174 -15.63 5.85 -30.34
N GLY A 175 -16.87 6.11 -30.75
CA GLY A 175 -18.08 5.60 -30.11
C GLY A 175 -19.01 4.86 -31.07
N PRO A 176 -20.03 4.21 -30.54
CA PRO A 176 -21.01 3.45 -31.35
C PRO A 176 -21.77 4.31 -32.37
N GLN A 177 -21.93 5.61 -32.09
CA GLN A 177 -22.65 6.58 -32.94
C GLN A 177 -21.71 7.55 -33.62
N GLY A 178 -20.42 7.26 -33.69
CA GLY A 178 -19.36 8.10 -34.24
C GLY A 178 -18.42 8.71 -33.22
N PRO A 179 -17.51 9.58 -33.64
CA PRO A 179 -16.54 10.20 -32.74
C PRO A 179 -17.20 11.02 -31.61
N LYS A 180 -16.62 10.95 -30.42
CA LYS A 180 -17.03 11.70 -29.23
C LYS A 180 -15.83 12.41 -28.61
N MET A 181 -16.02 13.65 -28.19
CA MET A 181 -15.01 14.37 -27.39
C MET A 181 -15.18 14.05 -25.92
N VAL A 182 -14.07 13.77 -25.23
CA VAL A 182 -14.02 13.60 -23.78
C VAL A 182 -12.87 14.43 -23.20
N LYS A 183 -12.96 14.80 -21.94
CA LYS A 183 -12.00 15.66 -21.26
C LYS A 183 -11.39 14.91 -20.09
N LEU A 184 -10.06 14.92 -19.99
CA LEU A 184 -9.38 14.44 -18.79
C LEU A 184 -9.57 15.45 -17.66
N ALA A 185 -9.94 15.00 -16.49
CA ALA A 185 -10.00 15.82 -15.28
C ALA A 185 -9.35 15.08 -14.10
N PHE A 186 -8.92 15.85 -13.12
CA PHE A 186 -8.30 15.31 -11.89
C PHE A 186 -9.08 15.78 -10.67
N LEU A 187 -9.55 14.82 -9.88
CA LEU A 187 -10.15 15.06 -8.56
C LEU A 187 -9.07 15.10 -7.51
N ARG A 188 -9.16 16.03 -6.56
CA ARG A 188 -8.26 16.16 -5.40
C ARG A 188 -9.07 16.15 -4.11
N GLY A 189 -8.44 15.69 -3.01
CA GLY A 189 -9.06 15.63 -1.69
C GLY A 189 -9.67 14.28 -1.31
N TYR A 190 -9.71 13.32 -2.25
CA TYR A 190 -10.19 11.95 -2.01
C TYR A 190 -9.07 10.95 -1.72
N GLY A 191 -7.85 11.28 -2.02
CA GLY A 191 -6.69 10.42 -1.82
C GLY A 191 -5.40 11.24 -1.69
N PHE A 192 -4.30 10.56 -1.55
CA PHE A 192 -2.98 11.19 -1.53
C PHE A 192 -2.61 11.79 -2.89
N ALA A 193 -3.04 11.14 -3.97
CA ALA A 193 -2.79 11.57 -5.35
C ALA A 193 -4.03 12.22 -5.98
N PRO A 194 -3.87 13.08 -7.00
CA PRO A 194 -4.96 13.47 -7.87
C PRO A 194 -5.54 12.26 -8.60
N TYR A 195 -6.86 12.08 -8.53
CA TYR A 195 -7.54 10.94 -9.15
C TYR A 195 -8.07 11.30 -10.54
N PRO A 196 -7.61 10.64 -11.63
CA PRO A 196 -8.04 10.93 -12.98
C PRO A 196 -9.45 10.42 -13.26
N VAL A 197 -10.30 11.26 -13.86
CA VAL A 197 -11.62 10.90 -14.39
C VAL A 197 -11.79 11.49 -15.78
N TRP A 198 -12.67 10.89 -16.54
CA TRP A 198 -13.04 11.38 -17.86
C TRP A 198 -14.43 12.01 -17.83
N LEU A 199 -14.55 13.20 -18.39
CA LEU A 199 -15.81 13.97 -18.53
C LEU A 199 -16.23 13.99 -20.00
N ASP A 200 -17.53 14.12 -20.23
CA ASP A 200 -18.06 14.37 -21.57
C ASP A 200 -17.92 15.86 -21.99
N GLU A 201 -18.45 16.22 -23.13
CA GLU A 201 -18.40 17.59 -23.67
C GLU A 201 -19.08 18.62 -22.76
N GLN A 202 -20.10 18.20 -22.02
CA GLN A 202 -20.85 19.02 -21.08
C GLN A 202 -20.23 19.05 -19.67
N ASN A 203 -19.09 18.39 -19.49
CA ASN A 203 -18.37 18.18 -18.22
C ASN A 203 -19.11 17.30 -17.21
N HIS A 204 -19.99 16.42 -17.65
CA HIS A 204 -20.54 15.35 -16.81
C HIS A 204 -19.62 14.14 -16.80
N PHE A 205 -19.72 13.34 -15.76
CA PHE A 205 -18.93 12.09 -15.65
C PHE A 205 -19.16 11.18 -16.86
N PHE A 206 -18.10 10.87 -17.56
CA PHE A 206 -18.10 9.94 -18.69
C PHE A 206 -17.61 8.56 -18.27
N GLY A 207 -16.53 8.47 -17.47
CA GLY A 207 -15.97 7.21 -17.06
C GLY A 207 -14.61 7.35 -16.39
N SER A 208 -13.99 6.21 -16.11
CA SER A 208 -12.63 6.11 -15.59
C SER A 208 -11.84 5.08 -16.40
N ALA A 209 -10.52 5.30 -16.54
CA ALA A 209 -9.62 4.42 -17.26
C ALA A 209 -8.39 4.16 -16.40
N GLY A 210 -8.22 2.93 -15.91
CA GLY A 210 -7.11 2.50 -15.07
C GLY A 210 -6.73 1.06 -15.40
N LEU A 211 -6.19 0.34 -14.43
CA LEU A 211 -6.04 -1.12 -14.52
C LEU A 211 -7.42 -1.78 -14.72
N ILE A 212 -8.42 -1.20 -14.08
CA ILE A 212 -9.84 -1.49 -14.31
C ILE A 212 -10.46 -0.23 -14.89
N ALA A 213 -11.11 -0.34 -16.03
CA ALA A 213 -11.81 0.75 -16.69
C ALA A 213 -13.32 0.60 -16.49
N VAL A 214 -14.00 1.73 -16.26
CA VAL A 214 -15.47 1.84 -16.23
C VAL A 214 -15.86 2.83 -17.30
N LEU A 215 -16.39 2.34 -18.41
CA LEU A 215 -16.78 3.16 -19.55
C LEU A 215 -18.20 2.85 -19.98
N PRO A 216 -18.93 3.82 -20.58
CA PRO A 216 -20.22 3.53 -21.18
C PRO A 216 -20.13 2.38 -22.20
N GLU A 217 -21.15 1.55 -22.25
CA GLU A 217 -21.21 0.43 -23.21
C GLU A 217 -20.91 0.87 -24.65
N GLY A 218 -20.04 0.11 -25.32
CA GLY A 218 -19.56 0.40 -26.66
C GLY A 218 -18.37 1.34 -26.77
N PHE A 219 -17.83 1.84 -25.62
CA PHE A 219 -16.61 2.67 -25.60
C PHE A 219 -15.39 1.92 -25.04
N GLU A 220 -15.49 0.65 -24.70
CA GLU A 220 -14.48 -0.17 -24.01
C GLU A 220 -13.14 -0.18 -24.75
N LYS A 221 -13.18 -0.18 -26.08
CA LYS A 221 -11.97 -0.18 -26.93
C LYS A 221 -11.05 1.02 -26.73
N ASN A 222 -11.58 2.10 -26.12
CA ASN A 222 -10.80 3.30 -25.84
C ASN A 222 -10.07 3.25 -24.49
N ALA A 223 -10.29 2.25 -23.66
CA ALA A 223 -9.75 2.19 -22.31
C ALA A 223 -8.22 2.35 -22.27
N ALA A 224 -7.50 1.62 -23.14
CA ALA A 224 -6.05 1.73 -23.24
C ALA A 224 -5.59 3.15 -23.66
N LYS A 225 -6.21 3.73 -24.70
CA LYS A 225 -5.89 5.08 -25.16
C LYS A 225 -6.11 6.13 -24.07
N LEU A 226 -7.24 6.04 -23.35
CA LEU A 226 -7.57 6.97 -22.27
C LEU A 226 -6.57 6.81 -21.11
N LYS A 227 -6.22 5.56 -20.77
CA LYS A 227 -5.21 5.27 -19.75
C LYS A 227 -3.85 5.86 -20.13
N ASP A 228 -3.36 5.65 -21.33
CA ASP A 228 -2.06 6.17 -21.77
C ASP A 228 -1.99 7.71 -21.68
N ILE A 229 -3.07 8.39 -22.03
CA ILE A 229 -3.17 9.86 -21.95
C ILE A 229 -3.17 10.34 -20.51
N GLN A 230 -3.93 9.73 -19.62
CA GLN A 230 -3.94 10.13 -18.20
C GLN A 230 -2.62 9.80 -17.51
N ASP A 231 -1.98 8.70 -17.85
CA ASP A 231 -0.67 8.33 -17.29
C ASP A 231 0.41 9.34 -17.71
N ALA A 232 0.39 9.78 -18.98
CA ALA A 232 1.28 10.83 -19.46
C ALA A 232 1.04 12.16 -18.74
N ALA A 233 -0.22 12.53 -18.48
CA ALA A 233 -0.56 13.75 -17.76
C ALA A 233 -0.16 13.66 -16.28
N THR A 234 -0.35 12.50 -15.64
CA THR A 234 0.12 12.23 -14.27
C THR A 234 1.64 12.33 -14.18
N ALA A 235 2.36 11.71 -15.12
CA ALA A 235 3.82 11.77 -15.17
C ALA A 235 4.33 13.22 -15.33
N ALA A 236 3.63 14.06 -16.09
CA ALA A 236 3.98 15.48 -16.21
C ALA A 236 3.82 16.23 -14.88
N MET A 237 2.73 16.00 -14.13
CA MET A 237 2.55 16.60 -12.80
C MET A 237 3.64 16.15 -11.81
N VAL A 238 3.97 14.86 -11.81
CA VAL A 238 5.03 14.30 -10.94
C VAL A 238 6.39 14.88 -11.30
N LYS A 239 6.67 15.08 -12.60
CA LYS A 239 7.89 15.73 -13.07
C LYS A 239 8.00 17.17 -12.55
N ASP A 240 6.92 17.94 -12.58
CA ASP A 240 6.90 19.31 -12.05
C ASP A 240 7.20 19.31 -10.54
N VAL A 241 6.65 18.36 -9.78
CA VAL A 241 6.98 18.17 -8.36
C VAL A 241 8.46 17.81 -8.18
N ALA A 242 8.98 16.84 -8.94
CA ALA A 242 10.39 16.46 -8.86
C ALA A 242 11.33 17.65 -9.10
N HIS A 243 11.05 18.46 -10.11
CA HIS A 243 11.84 19.67 -10.45
C HIS A 243 11.75 20.77 -9.38
N GLN A 244 10.69 20.80 -8.53
CA GLN A 244 10.63 21.71 -7.40
C GLN A 244 11.63 21.34 -6.30
N PHE A 245 11.90 20.05 -6.11
CA PHE A 245 12.78 19.52 -5.08
C PHE A 245 14.23 19.33 -5.55
N LEU A 246 14.45 18.86 -6.78
CA LEU A 246 15.77 18.51 -7.32
C LEU A 246 16.50 19.73 -7.93
N LYS A 247 16.39 20.89 -7.28
CA LYS A 247 17.09 22.13 -7.71
C LYS A 247 18.55 22.10 -7.26
N PRO A 248 19.49 22.66 -8.06
CA PRO A 248 20.90 22.78 -7.65
C PRO A 248 21.10 23.44 -6.29
N ALA A 249 20.26 24.43 -5.93
CA ALA A 249 20.29 25.10 -4.62
C ALA A 249 20.03 24.14 -3.44
N ASN A 250 19.34 23.02 -3.66
CA ASN A 250 19.10 21.99 -2.64
C ASN A 250 20.26 20.99 -2.52
N ARG A 251 21.31 21.12 -3.34
CA ARG A 251 22.51 20.25 -3.32
C ARG A 251 23.76 20.98 -2.81
N THR A 252 23.58 22.12 -2.16
CA THR A 252 24.67 22.85 -1.50
C THR A 252 25.22 22.07 -0.32
N PRO A 253 26.53 22.21 0.02
CA PRO A 253 27.10 21.54 1.18
C PRO A 253 26.27 21.79 2.44
N THR A 254 26.05 20.76 3.23
CA THR A 254 25.30 20.83 4.48
C THR A 254 26.06 20.14 5.59
N LEU A 255 26.28 20.82 6.69
CA LEU A 255 26.81 20.26 7.93
C LEU A 255 25.65 20.06 8.91
N VAL A 256 25.39 18.83 9.30
CA VAL A 256 24.53 18.50 10.45
C VAL A 256 25.44 18.30 11.65
N ASP A 257 25.27 19.12 12.69
CA ASP A 257 26.14 19.13 13.84
C ASP A 257 25.36 18.89 15.15
N HIS A 258 26.04 18.34 16.17
CA HIS A 258 25.45 18.02 17.48
C HIS A 258 24.28 17.02 17.44
N VAL A 259 24.32 16.03 16.52
CA VAL A 259 23.23 15.09 16.30
C VAL A 259 23.50 13.73 16.96
N LEU A 260 22.44 12.99 17.31
CA LEU A 260 22.51 11.57 17.63
C LEU A 260 22.59 10.79 16.30
N MET A 261 23.74 10.19 15.96
CA MET A 261 23.91 9.46 14.71
C MET A 261 23.75 7.94 14.93
N PHE A 262 22.98 7.28 14.09
CA PHE A 262 22.88 5.83 14.05
C PHE A 262 23.95 5.23 13.11
N ASP A 263 24.83 4.41 13.66
CA ASP A 263 25.76 3.58 12.90
C ASP A 263 25.10 2.21 12.62
N SER A 264 24.60 2.05 11.42
CA SER A 264 23.91 0.82 11.00
C SER A 264 24.83 -0.37 10.84
N VAL A 265 26.14 -0.16 10.62
CA VAL A 265 27.13 -1.24 10.48
C VAL A 265 27.40 -1.87 11.84
N GLU A 266 27.62 -1.02 12.85
CA GLU A 266 27.93 -1.45 14.22
C GLU A 266 26.68 -1.71 15.07
N GLY A 267 25.50 -1.29 14.60
CA GLY A 267 24.24 -1.39 15.34
C GLY A 267 24.23 -0.56 16.62
N ARG A 268 24.78 0.66 16.59
CA ARG A 268 24.87 1.53 17.77
C ARG A 268 24.67 2.99 17.46
N TYR A 269 24.42 3.79 18.49
CA TYR A 269 24.20 5.23 18.37
C TYR A 269 25.43 5.99 18.90
N TRP A 270 25.78 7.06 18.17
CA TRP A 270 26.86 7.96 18.52
C TRP A 270 26.27 9.34 18.86
N PRO A 271 26.18 9.71 20.16
CA PRO A 271 25.72 11.04 20.56
C PRO A 271 26.80 12.10 20.24
N GLY A 272 26.33 13.34 19.96
CA GLY A 272 27.24 14.44 19.70
C GLY A 272 28.10 14.23 18.45
N SER A 273 27.49 13.78 17.37
CA SER A 273 28.14 13.58 16.07
C SER A 273 27.97 14.80 15.17
N ALA A 274 28.85 14.91 14.18
CA ALA A 274 28.79 15.85 13.07
C ALA A 274 28.96 15.11 11.74
N VAL A 275 28.15 15.44 10.74
CA VAL A 275 28.20 14.87 9.39
C VAL A 275 28.18 15.99 8.36
N LEU A 276 29.19 16.05 7.51
CA LEU A 276 29.24 16.94 6.36
C LEU A 276 28.81 16.20 5.09
N ILE A 277 27.81 16.76 4.43
CA ILE A 277 27.33 16.33 3.12
C ILE A 277 27.80 17.35 2.08
N ALA A 278 28.51 16.88 1.06
CA ALA A 278 28.96 17.70 -0.05
C ALA A 278 29.08 16.84 -1.32
N ASP A 279 28.87 17.45 -2.48
CA ASP A 279 28.95 16.81 -3.80
C ASP A 279 28.09 15.53 -3.91
N GLY A 280 26.95 15.52 -3.21
CA GLY A 280 26.02 14.38 -3.20
C GLY A 280 26.46 13.22 -2.31
N LYS A 281 27.51 13.38 -1.51
CA LYS A 281 28.13 12.33 -0.70
C LYS A 281 28.31 12.72 0.74
N VAL A 282 28.49 11.74 1.60
CA VAL A 282 29.03 11.93 2.95
C VAL A 282 30.50 12.30 2.80
N ALA A 283 30.84 13.57 3.01
CA ALA A 283 32.18 14.09 2.87
C ALA A 283 33.05 13.84 4.12
N ALA A 284 32.44 13.99 5.31
CA ALA A 284 33.11 13.74 6.60
C ALA A 284 32.11 13.31 7.67
N VAL A 285 32.61 12.53 8.63
CA VAL A 285 31.89 12.15 9.87
C VAL A 285 32.88 12.31 11.03
N GLY A 286 32.46 12.88 12.13
CA GLY A 286 33.29 13.08 13.31
C GLY A 286 32.50 13.56 14.54
N PRO A 287 33.18 13.84 15.67
CA PRO A 287 32.55 14.42 16.84
C PRO A 287 31.96 15.82 16.55
N ALA A 288 30.95 16.22 17.31
CA ALA A 288 30.36 17.57 17.23
C ALA A 288 31.41 18.66 17.34
N GLY A 289 31.32 19.71 16.52
CA GLY A 289 32.24 20.82 16.48
C GLY A 289 33.61 20.54 15.85
N SER A 290 33.89 19.26 15.46
CA SER A 290 35.19 18.92 14.87
C SER A 290 35.31 19.17 13.36
N ILE A 291 34.17 19.35 12.68
CA ILE A 291 34.10 19.52 11.22
C ILE A 291 33.82 20.98 10.91
N LYS A 292 34.72 21.64 10.15
CA LYS A 292 34.49 23.01 9.69
C LYS A 292 33.57 23.03 8.47
N ALA A 293 32.47 23.77 8.57
CA ALA A 293 31.58 23.98 7.44
C ALA A 293 32.29 24.73 6.30
N PRO A 294 32.23 24.27 5.05
CA PRO A 294 32.72 25.01 3.89
C PRO A 294 31.99 26.38 3.74
N ALA A 295 32.61 27.31 3.05
CA ALA A 295 31.96 28.58 2.73
C ALA A 295 30.68 28.35 1.95
N GLY A 296 29.57 28.99 2.36
CA GLY A 296 28.26 28.84 1.74
C GLY A 296 27.52 27.57 2.13
N ALA A 297 28.05 26.74 3.02
CA ALA A 297 27.34 25.55 3.53
C ALA A 297 26.17 25.93 4.43
N THR A 298 25.10 25.18 4.36
CA THR A 298 24.03 25.19 5.37
C THR A 298 24.52 24.47 6.63
N VAL A 299 24.29 25.03 7.81
CA VAL A 299 24.57 24.36 9.08
C VAL A 299 23.23 24.07 9.76
N ILE A 300 22.99 22.82 10.10
CA ILE A 300 21.80 22.33 10.81
C ILE A 300 22.21 21.93 12.23
N ASP A 301 21.55 22.52 13.23
CA ASP A 301 21.68 22.09 14.62
C ASP A 301 20.86 20.80 14.84
N GLY A 302 21.57 19.71 15.10
CA GLY A 302 20.98 18.39 15.27
C GLY A 302 20.60 18.04 16.72
N ARG A 303 20.66 19.01 17.67
CA ARG A 303 20.26 18.74 19.06
C ARG A 303 18.80 18.33 19.14
N GLY A 304 18.54 17.24 19.87
CA GLY A 304 17.20 16.66 19.98
C GLY A 304 16.75 15.83 18.77
N LYS A 305 17.60 15.68 17.76
CA LYS A 305 17.33 14.95 16.53
C LYS A 305 18.22 13.72 16.40
N THR A 306 17.74 12.75 15.60
CA THR A 306 18.52 11.57 15.21
C THR A 306 18.80 11.60 13.71
N LEU A 307 20.06 11.33 13.34
CA LEU A 307 20.50 11.18 11.95
C LEU A 307 20.72 9.70 11.64
N LEU A 308 20.05 9.22 10.59
CA LEU A 308 20.09 7.80 10.20
C LEU A 308 20.41 7.69 8.70
N PRO A 309 20.99 6.56 8.24
CA PRO A 309 20.89 6.22 6.82
C PRO A 309 19.42 6.25 6.40
N GLY A 310 19.14 6.68 5.18
CA GLY A 310 17.79 6.62 4.65
C GLY A 310 17.25 5.20 4.67
N LEU A 311 15.96 5.07 4.95
CA LEU A 311 15.33 3.78 5.17
C LEU A 311 15.18 3.00 3.85
N TRP A 312 15.11 1.69 3.98
CA TRP A 312 14.79 0.74 2.93
C TRP A 312 13.45 0.08 3.21
N ASP A 313 12.60 0.02 2.19
CA ASP A 313 11.50 -0.95 2.16
C ASP A 313 11.88 -2.09 1.21
N SER A 314 12.03 -3.29 1.75
CA SER A 314 12.44 -4.47 0.97
C SER A 314 11.29 -5.19 0.29
N HIS A 315 10.05 -4.68 0.41
CA HIS A 315 8.87 -5.22 -0.26
C HIS A 315 7.95 -4.10 -0.71
N GLN A 316 8.43 -3.26 -1.62
CA GLN A 316 7.68 -2.13 -2.14
C GLN A 316 7.28 -2.38 -3.60
N HIS A 317 5.99 -2.60 -3.87
CA HIS A 317 5.49 -2.67 -5.23
C HIS A 317 5.50 -1.27 -5.86
N VAL A 318 6.39 -1.07 -6.84
CA VAL A 318 6.55 0.21 -7.54
C VAL A 318 5.74 0.23 -8.82
N GLY A 319 4.96 1.26 -9.04
CA GLY A 319 4.06 1.40 -10.19
C GLY A 319 3.19 2.66 -10.08
N ASP A 320 3.16 3.28 -8.91
CA ASP A 320 2.50 4.56 -8.66
C ASP A 320 3.55 5.62 -8.30
N ASP A 321 3.65 6.63 -9.11
CA ASP A 321 4.62 7.72 -8.96
C ASP A 321 4.39 8.54 -7.68
N TRP A 322 3.13 8.76 -7.27
CA TRP A 322 2.80 9.47 -6.04
C TRP A 322 3.16 8.67 -4.80
N ASN A 323 3.02 7.35 -4.87
CA ASN A 323 3.49 6.47 -3.80
C ASN A 323 5.01 6.54 -3.65
N LEU A 324 5.76 6.57 -4.75
CA LEU A 324 7.22 6.76 -4.71
C LEU A 324 7.61 8.11 -4.08
N LEU A 325 6.87 9.19 -4.36
CA LEU A 325 7.06 10.48 -3.70
C LEU A 325 6.77 10.39 -2.19
N GLN A 326 5.68 9.71 -1.80
CA GLN A 326 5.31 9.51 -0.41
C GLN A 326 6.37 8.71 0.34
N ASN A 327 6.97 7.72 -0.29
CA ASN A 327 8.10 6.97 0.27
C ASN A 327 9.27 7.89 0.63
N VAL A 328 9.62 8.84 -0.24
CA VAL A 328 10.65 9.84 0.08
C VAL A 328 10.21 10.71 1.27
N ALA A 329 8.95 11.13 1.32
CA ALA A 329 8.41 11.97 2.40
C ALA A 329 8.43 11.27 3.77
N THR A 330 8.36 9.94 3.80
CA THR A 330 8.45 9.11 5.02
C THR A 330 9.86 8.63 5.33
N GLY A 331 10.87 9.14 4.62
CA GLY A 331 12.28 8.86 4.90
C GLY A 331 12.86 7.64 4.21
N MET A 332 12.12 7.01 3.31
CA MET A 332 12.69 5.95 2.48
C MET A 332 13.47 6.56 1.32
N THR A 333 14.75 6.25 1.27
CA THR A 333 15.64 6.67 0.18
C THR A 333 15.98 5.52 -0.76
N ASN A 334 15.63 4.30 -0.33
CA ASN A 334 15.90 3.10 -1.10
C ASN A 334 14.75 2.09 -0.99
N TYR A 335 14.61 1.22 -2.00
CA TYR A 335 13.66 0.13 -2.00
C TYR A 335 14.19 -1.13 -2.70
N ARG A 336 13.59 -2.26 -2.41
CA ARG A 336 13.59 -3.41 -3.29
C ARG A 336 12.15 -3.70 -3.68
N SER A 337 11.86 -3.62 -5.00
CA SER A 337 10.56 -4.04 -5.50
C SER A 337 10.57 -5.54 -5.79
N PRO A 338 9.66 -6.30 -5.14
CA PRO A 338 9.59 -7.73 -5.37
C PRO A 338 8.97 -8.07 -6.73
N GLY A 339 8.24 -7.14 -7.34
CA GLY A 339 7.63 -7.40 -8.63
C GLY A 339 6.92 -6.22 -9.25
N THR A 340 7.29 -5.93 -10.49
CA THR A 340 6.58 -5.02 -11.40
C THR A 340 6.79 -5.49 -12.82
N THR A 341 6.15 -4.86 -13.80
CA THR A 341 6.37 -5.21 -15.21
C THR A 341 7.72 -4.68 -15.71
N ILE A 342 8.31 -5.32 -16.71
CA ILE A 342 9.57 -4.84 -17.31
C ILE A 342 9.42 -3.41 -17.85
N PRO A 343 8.37 -3.03 -18.61
CA PRO A 343 8.19 -1.66 -19.08
C PRO A 343 8.13 -0.63 -17.96
N ASP A 344 7.39 -0.90 -16.88
CA ASP A 344 7.25 0.03 -15.76
C ASP A 344 8.59 0.20 -15.02
N ALA A 345 9.31 -0.90 -14.79
CA ALA A 345 10.64 -0.88 -14.17
C ALA A 345 11.62 0.02 -14.95
N LEU A 346 11.68 -0.16 -16.27
CA LEU A 346 12.54 0.63 -17.15
C LEU A 346 12.12 2.10 -17.19
N SER A 347 10.82 2.39 -17.17
CA SER A 347 10.28 3.74 -17.11
C SER A 347 10.70 4.44 -15.80
N ILE A 348 10.55 3.78 -14.65
CA ILE A 348 10.96 4.32 -13.35
C ILE A 348 12.45 4.64 -13.33
N TYR A 349 13.31 3.70 -13.74
CA TYR A 349 14.75 3.92 -13.78
C TYR A 349 15.13 5.09 -14.69
N LYS A 350 14.53 5.17 -15.89
CA LYS A 350 14.78 6.24 -16.86
C LYS A 350 14.38 7.62 -16.31
N ARG A 351 13.17 7.74 -15.78
CA ARG A 351 12.64 9.01 -15.28
C ARG A 351 13.38 9.47 -14.02
N ARG A 352 13.70 8.54 -13.11
CA ARG A 352 14.51 8.87 -11.91
C ARG A 352 15.91 9.35 -12.32
N ALA A 353 16.59 8.67 -13.24
CA ALA A 353 17.92 9.06 -13.73
C ALA A 353 17.90 10.44 -14.43
N ALA A 354 16.80 10.80 -15.08
CA ALA A 354 16.61 12.11 -15.73
C ALA A 354 16.24 13.22 -14.71
N GLY A 355 15.94 12.91 -13.45
CA GLY A 355 15.41 13.87 -12.48
C GLY A 355 13.94 14.21 -12.70
N ASP A 356 13.22 13.45 -13.52
CA ASP A 356 11.81 13.63 -13.85
C ASP A 356 10.87 12.88 -12.89
N LEU A 357 11.43 12.16 -11.92
CA LEU A 357 10.72 11.43 -10.89
C LEU A 357 11.47 11.55 -9.56
N LEU A 358 10.85 12.14 -8.56
CA LEU A 358 11.35 12.12 -7.19
C LEU A 358 10.95 10.81 -6.52
N ALA A 359 11.89 9.87 -6.48
CA ALA A 359 11.68 8.53 -5.98
C ALA A 359 12.93 8.00 -5.28
N PRO A 360 12.79 7.06 -4.33
CA PRO A 360 13.91 6.32 -3.79
C PRO A 360 14.70 5.60 -4.89
N ASP A 361 15.97 5.28 -4.65
CA ASP A 361 16.76 4.38 -5.53
C ASP A 361 16.50 2.91 -5.13
N GLY A 362 16.64 1.97 -6.06
CA GLY A 362 16.38 0.59 -5.67
C GLY A 362 16.62 -0.46 -6.73
N LYS A 363 16.27 -1.67 -6.34
CA LYS A 363 16.36 -2.87 -7.15
C LYS A 363 14.97 -3.43 -7.44
N ILE A 364 14.74 -3.84 -8.67
CA ILE A 364 13.44 -4.33 -9.13
C ILE A 364 13.57 -5.76 -9.61
N SER A 365 12.66 -6.62 -9.15
CA SER A 365 12.43 -7.98 -9.64
C SER A 365 11.16 -8.02 -10.51
N VAL A 366 11.01 -9.09 -11.28
CA VAL A 366 9.81 -9.36 -12.08
C VAL A 366 9.17 -10.66 -11.60
N ILE A 367 7.83 -10.65 -11.54
CA ILE A 367 7.07 -11.83 -11.16
C ILE A 367 7.04 -12.81 -12.33
N ILE A 368 7.34 -14.08 -12.05
CA ILE A 368 7.12 -15.21 -12.95
C ILE A 368 6.06 -16.11 -12.32
N ASP A 369 4.99 -16.39 -13.05
CA ASP A 369 3.94 -17.30 -12.57
C ASP A 369 3.49 -18.24 -13.68
N ARG A 370 2.88 -19.36 -13.30
CA ARG A 370 2.31 -20.29 -14.28
C ARG A 370 1.11 -19.63 -14.99
N LYS A 371 0.93 -19.90 -16.26
CA LYS A 371 -0.28 -19.54 -17.01
C LYS A 371 -1.49 -20.28 -16.40
N ASP A 372 -2.23 -19.57 -15.57
CA ASP A 372 -3.30 -20.10 -14.70
C ASP A 372 -4.32 -18.98 -14.45
N PRO A 373 -5.64 -19.28 -14.30
CA PRO A 373 -6.63 -18.27 -13.92
C PRO A 373 -6.30 -17.51 -12.61
N LEU A 374 -5.50 -18.11 -11.73
CA LEU A 374 -5.04 -17.52 -10.46
C LEU A 374 -3.65 -16.89 -10.57
N ALA A 375 -3.06 -16.78 -11.76
CA ALA A 375 -1.76 -16.15 -11.96
C ALA A 375 -1.72 -14.71 -11.47
N ALA A 376 -0.56 -14.29 -10.96
CA ALA A 376 -0.35 -12.91 -10.54
C ALA A 376 -0.51 -11.94 -11.70
N GLN A 377 -1.20 -10.83 -11.48
CA GLN A 377 -1.32 -9.77 -12.48
C GLN A 377 0.05 -9.14 -12.76
N GLY A 378 0.30 -8.80 -14.03
CA GLY A 378 1.58 -8.21 -14.44
C GLY A 378 2.76 -9.18 -14.45
N SER A 379 2.53 -10.49 -14.19
CA SER A 379 3.58 -11.51 -14.24
C SER A 379 3.96 -11.89 -15.68
N LEU A 380 5.20 -12.36 -15.84
CA LEU A 380 5.60 -13.18 -16.99
C LEU A 380 4.99 -14.57 -16.80
N THR A 381 3.95 -14.91 -17.57
CA THR A 381 3.29 -16.21 -17.48
C THR A 381 4.02 -17.27 -18.30
N VAL A 382 4.22 -18.45 -17.71
CA VAL A 382 4.97 -19.57 -18.29
C VAL A 382 4.17 -20.86 -18.22
N SER A 383 4.43 -21.81 -19.13
CA SER A 383 3.75 -23.09 -19.24
C SER A 383 4.70 -24.29 -19.18
N SER A 384 6.02 -24.04 -19.01
CA SER A 384 7.06 -25.08 -18.95
C SER A 384 8.30 -24.60 -18.23
N ALA A 385 9.20 -25.51 -17.87
CA ALA A 385 10.53 -25.19 -17.35
C ALA A 385 11.37 -24.40 -18.37
N ALA A 386 11.26 -24.72 -19.66
CA ALA A 386 11.96 -23.99 -20.71
C ALA A 386 11.48 -22.55 -20.83
N GLU A 387 10.18 -22.31 -20.73
CA GLU A 387 9.64 -20.94 -20.72
C GLU A 387 10.00 -20.19 -19.43
N THR A 388 10.14 -20.90 -18.29
CA THR A 388 10.62 -20.30 -17.04
C THR A 388 12.05 -19.78 -17.20
N ILE A 389 12.95 -20.58 -17.79
CA ILE A 389 14.33 -20.18 -18.12
C ILE A 389 14.31 -18.96 -19.07
N ALA A 390 13.53 -19.00 -20.14
CA ALA A 390 13.40 -17.88 -21.08
C ALA A 390 12.84 -16.61 -20.42
N ALA A 391 11.97 -16.72 -19.43
CA ALA A 391 11.49 -15.58 -18.65
C ALA A 391 12.61 -14.97 -17.80
N VAL A 392 13.44 -15.80 -17.16
CA VAL A 392 14.64 -15.37 -16.42
C VAL A 392 15.63 -14.66 -17.35
N ASP A 393 15.89 -15.18 -18.55
CA ASP A 393 16.74 -14.53 -19.55
C ASP A 393 16.24 -13.13 -19.94
N LYS A 394 14.90 -12.96 -20.10
CA LYS A 394 14.27 -11.65 -20.37
C LYS A 394 14.50 -10.66 -19.24
N ILE A 395 14.40 -11.10 -17.99
CA ILE A 395 14.66 -10.26 -16.82
C ILE A 395 16.10 -9.77 -16.83
N LYS A 396 17.07 -10.67 -17.08
CA LYS A 396 18.49 -10.32 -17.18
C LYS A 396 18.76 -9.36 -18.34
N ALA A 397 18.20 -9.63 -19.50
CA ALA A 397 18.36 -8.77 -20.70
C ALA A 397 17.82 -7.36 -20.46
N ALA A 398 16.78 -7.21 -19.63
CA ALA A 398 16.24 -5.90 -19.22
C ALA A 398 17.12 -5.21 -18.14
N GLY A 399 18.19 -5.82 -17.65
CA GLY A 399 19.05 -5.25 -16.61
C GLY A 399 18.42 -5.19 -15.22
N LEU A 400 17.38 -5.99 -14.97
CA LEU A 400 16.68 -6.05 -13.69
C LEU A 400 17.38 -6.98 -12.71
N TRP A 401 17.04 -6.88 -11.42
CA TRP A 401 17.84 -7.46 -10.32
C TRP A 401 17.49 -8.90 -9.98
N GLY A 402 16.21 -9.29 -10.06
CA GLY A 402 15.80 -10.59 -9.55
C GLY A 402 14.55 -11.16 -10.19
N ALA A 403 14.32 -12.44 -9.96
CA ALA A 403 13.14 -13.19 -10.36
C ALA A 403 12.30 -13.55 -9.12
N LYS A 404 11.03 -13.16 -9.09
CA LYS A 404 10.06 -13.53 -8.06
C LYS A 404 9.18 -14.65 -8.59
N PHE A 405 9.32 -15.86 -8.09
CA PHE A 405 8.36 -16.92 -8.36
C PHE A 405 7.10 -16.75 -7.51
N TYR A 406 5.94 -17.09 -8.10
CA TYR A 406 4.65 -16.89 -7.45
C TYR A 406 3.91 -18.19 -7.15
N THR A 407 2.75 -18.11 -6.50
CA THR A 407 2.09 -19.26 -5.86
C THR A 407 1.58 -20.32 -6.83
N SER A 408 1.27 -19.96 -8.08
CA SER A 408 0.75 -20.91 -9.07
C SER A 408 1.84 -21.62 -9.86
N MET A 409 3.13 -21.29 -9.64
CA MET A 409 4.25 -21.96 -10.31
C MET A 409 4.20 -23.48 -10.11
N ASN A 410 4.58 -24.21 -11.14
CA ASN A 410 4.80 -25.64 -10.99
C ASN A 410 6.09 -25.90 -10.19
N PRO A 411 6.05 -26.65 -9.07
CA PRO A 411 7.22 -26.96 -8.27
C PRO A 411 8.42 -27.49 -9.07
N ALA A 412 8.18 -28.29 -10.12
CA ALA A 412 9.23 -28.87 -10.96
C ALA A 412 9.99 -27.82 -11.82
N TRP A 413 9.46 -26.61 -11.99
CA TRP A 413 10.09 -25.56 -12.79
C TRP A 413 10.94 -24.61 -11.96
N ILE A 414 10.84 -24.69 -10.64
CA ILE A 414 11.58 -23.80 -9.72
C ILE A 414 13.08 -24.01 -9.81
N ALA A 415 13.55 -25.25 -9.61
CA ALA A 415 14.99 -25.54 -9.61
C ALA A 415 15.69 -25.17 -10.93
N PRO A 416 15.18 -25.50 -12.15
CA PRO A 416 15.81 -25.08 -13.39
C PRO A 416 15.76 -23.55 -13.57
N GLY A 417 14.66 -22.87 -13.20
CA GLY A 417 14.57 -21.42 -13.26
C GLY A 417 15.55 -20.72 -12.31
N ALA A 418 15.65 -21.21 -11.06
CA ALA A 418 16.59 -20.69 -10.07
C ALA A 418 18.05 -20.90 -10.49
N ALA A 419 18.38 -22.06 -11.06
CA ALA A 419 19.72 -22.34 -11.55
C ALA A 419 20.14 -21.38 -12.67
N GLU A 420 19.25 -21.07 -13.63
CA GLU A 420 19.52 -20.07 -14.66
C GLU A 420 19.64 -18.66 -14.06
N ALA A 421 18.77 -18.29 -13.13
CA ALA A 421 18.84 -17.00 -12.43
C ALA A 421 20.20 -16.82 -11.75
N HIS A 422 20.68 -17.81 -11.01
CA HIS A 422 21.99 -17.79 -10.33
C HIS A 422 23.15 -17.71 -11.33
N LYS A 423 23.10 -18.48 -12.41
CA LYS A 423 24.11 -18.43 -13.49
C LYS A 423 24.22 -17.01 -14.06
N LEU A 424 23.11 -16.28 -14.17
CA LEU A 424 23.04 -14.91 -14.65
C LEU A 424 23.29 -13.85 -13.57
N GLY A 425 23.48 -14.26 -12.29
CA GLY A 425 23.68 -13.36 -11.15
C GLY A 425 22.41 -12.61 -10.73
N LEU A 426 21.23 -13.20 -10.94
CA LEU A 426 19.95 -12.68 -10.48
C LEU A 426 19.61 -13.29 -9.12
N HIS A 427 18.95 -12.50 -8.27
CA HIS A 427 18.40 -12.94 -7.00
C HIS A 427 17.07 -13.69 -7.22
N VAL A 428 16.87 -14.79 -6.49
CA VAL A 428 15.68 -15.65 -6.57
C VAL A 428 14.89 -15.56 -5.28
N HIS A 429 13.65 -15.13 -5.37
CA HIS A 429 12.79 -15.00 -4.20
C HIS A 429 11.31 -15.21 -4.55
N GLY A 430 10.45 -15.13 -3.55
CA GLY A 430 9.01 -15.04 -3.80
C GLY A 430 8.14 -15.80 -2.83
N HIS A 431 6.92 -16.06 -3.30
CA HIS A 431 5.98 -16.94 -2.63
C HIS A 431 6.43 -18.39 -2.74
N VAL A 432 5.98 -19.22 -1.83
CA VAL A 432 6.17 -20.65 -1.95
C VAL A 432 5.08 -21.22 -2.86
N PRO A 433 5.43 -21.91 -3.97
CA PRO A 433 4.45 -22.53 -4.85
C PRO A 433 3.57 -23.54 -4.13
N ALA A 434 2.29 -23.64 -4.54
CA ALA A 434 1.39 -24.65 -4.01
C ALA A 434 1.98 -26.05 -4.17
N GLY A 435 1.85 -26.89 -3.13
CA GLY A 435 2.46 -28.21 -3.04
C GLY A 435 3.89 -28.24 -2.52
N MET A 436 4.56 -27.10 -2.37
CA MET A 436 5.90 -27.00 -1.77
C MET A 436 5.85 -26.46 -0.34
N ARG A 437 6.76 -26.92 0.50
CA ARG A 437 7.08 -26.25 1.77
C ARG A 437 8.21 -25.22 1.58
N PRO A 438 8.32 -24.20 2.45
CA PRO A 438 9.38 -23.19 2.33
C PRO A 438 10.78 -23.80 2.23
N LEU A 439 11.06 -24.85 2.99
CA LEU A 439 12.35 -25.53 2.93
C LEU A 439 12.61 -26.19 1.56
N ASP A 440 11.58 -26.66 0.88
CA ASP A 440 11.72 -27.25 -0.46
C ASP A 440 12.03 -26.17 -1.50
N ALA A 441 11.37 -25.00 -1.39
CA ALA A 441 11.69 -23.85 -2.24
C ALA A 441 13.13 -23.37 -2.04
N VAL A 442 13.59 -23.28 -0.79
CA VAL A 442 14.99 -22.91 -0.46
C VAL A 442 15.97 -23.94 -1.00
N ARG A 443 15.66 -25.23 -0.92
CA ARG A 443 16.49 -26.31 -1.51
C ARG A 443 16.48 -26.27 -3.04
N ALA A 444 15.38 -25.80 -3.63
CA ALA A 444 15.26 -25.63 -5.08
C ALA A 444 15.95 -24.36 -5.61
N GLY A 445 16.51 -23.51 -4.71
CA GLY A 445 17.33 -22.37 -5.11
C GLY A 445 16.78 -20.99 -4.73
N TYR A 446 15.82 -20.89 -3.80
CA TYR A 446 15.44 -19.58 -3.28
C TYR A 446 16.53 -19.00 -2.39
N ASP A 447 16.92 -17.76 -2.65
CA ASP A 447 17.80 -16.94 -1.81
C ASP A 447 16.99 -16.30 -0.67
N GLU A 448 15.70 -16.06 -0.91
CA GLU A 448 14.81 -15.38 0.00
C GLU A 448 13.38 -15.92 -0.07
N VAL A 449 12.71 -16.02 1.08
CA VAL A 449 11.27 -16.33 1.16
C VAL A 449 10.52 -15.11 1.66
N THR A 450 9.46 -14.72 0.95
CA THR A 450 8.62 -13.58 1.30
C THR A 450 7.35 -14.01 2.02
N HIS A 451 6.85 -13.14 2.90
CA HIS A 451 5.62 -13.23 3.69
C HIS A 451 5.61 -14.35 4.75
N ILE A 452 5.31 -13.93 5.96
CA ILE A 452 5.34 -14.79 7.15
C ILE A 452 4.38 -15.99 7.05
N ASN A 453 3.26 -15.85 6.37
CA ASN A 453 2.31 -16.95 6.16
C ASN A 453 2.93 -18.08 5.33
N PHE A 454 3.71 -17.76 4.28
CA PHE A 454 4.41 -18.79 3.50
C PHE A 454 5.52 -19.44 4.33
N ILE A 455 6.19 -18.72 5.20
CA ILE A 455 7.19 -19.30 6.10
C ILE A 455 6.49 -20.23 7.10
N MET A 456 5.30 -19.86 7.59
CA MET A 456 4.49 -20.68 8.49
C MET A 456 3.97 -21.97 7.80
N MET A 457 3.91 -22.03 6.44
CA MET A 457 3.55 -23.25 5.71
C MET A 457 4.47 -24.43 6.03
N GLN A 458 5.67 -24.20 6.61
CA GLN A 458 6.53 -25.28 7.08
C GLN A 458 5.85 -26.19 8.11
N ALA A 459 4.97 -25.62 8.93
CA ALA A 459 4.22 -26.33 9.98
C ALA A 459 2.74 -26.58 9.66
N MET A 460 2.26 -26.18 8.48
CA MET A 460 0.84 -26.34 8.13
C MET A 460 0.51 -27.77 7.69
N PRO A 461 -0.76 -28.20 7.83
CA PRO A 461 -1.26 -29.43 7.22
C PRO A 461 -1.01 -29.47 5.72
N GLN A 462 -0.77 -30.66 5.15
CA GLN A 462 -0.44 -30.80 3.72
C GLN A 462 -1.54 -30.26 2.81
N GLU A 463 -2.79 -30.43 3.20
CA GLU A 463 -3.95 -29.91 2.45
C GLU A 463 -3.93 -28.38 2.28
N VAL A 464 -3.37 -27.65 3.26
CA VAL A 464 -3.18 -26.18 3.18
C VAL A 464 -2.05 -25.87 2.21
N VAL A 465 -0.93 -26.59 2.32
CA VAL A 465 0.24 -26.45 1.45
C VAL A 465 -0.13 -26.68 -0.01
N ASP A 466 -0.92 -27.73 -0.29
CA ASP A 466 -1.34 -28.11 -1.65
C ASP A 466 -2.26 -27.05 -2.29
N LYS A 467 -2.97 -26.26 -1.47
CA LYS A 467 -3.91 -25.22 -1.90
C LYS A 467 -3.39 -23.79 -1.68
N ALA A 468 -2.08 -23.62 -1.47
CA ALA A 468 -1.50 -22.31 -1.13
C ALA A 468 -1.65 -21.23 -2.24
N ASN A 469 -2.10 -21.59 -3.44
CA ASN A 469 -2.48 -20.62 -4.48
C ASN A 469 -3.94 -20.13 -4.40
N THR A 470 -4.68 -20.52 -3.36
CA THR A 470 -6.07 -20.11 -3.07
C THR A 470 -6.14 -19.34 -1.75
N ALA A 471 -7.34 -19.03 -1.25
CA ALA A 471 -7.58 -18.48 0.08
C ALA A 471 -6.96 -19.30 1.22
N ALA A 472 -6.67 -20.59 1.00
CA ALA A 472 -6.03 -21.46 1.98
C ALA A 472 -4.71 -20.90 2.53
N ARG A 473 -3.98 -20.05 1.74
CA ARG A 473 -2.77 -19.36 2.21
C ARG A 473 -3.02 -18.34 3.32
N LEU A 474 -4.24 -17.84 3.44
CA LEU A 474 -4.70 -16.93 4.50
C LEU A 474 -5.40 -17.72 5.61
N GLU A 475 -6.34 -18.56 5.24
CA GLU A 475 -7.20 -19.33 6.15
C GLU A 475 -6.44 -20.40 6.94
N GLY A 476 -5.46 -21.06 6.31
CA GLY A 476 -4.64 -22.06 6.97
C GLY A 476 -3.87 -21.50 8.14
N PRO A 477 -3.00 -20.47 7.96
CA PRO A 477 -2.32 -19.80 9.05
C PRO A 477 -3.26 -19.20 10.10
N ALA A 478 -4.41 -18.63 9.72
CA ALA A 478 -5.40 -18.11 10.66
C ALA A 478 -5.98 -19.22 11.55
N LYS A 479 -6.29 -20.39 10.96
CA LYS A 479 -6.91 -21.52 11.66
C LYS A 479 -5.94 -22.29 12.52
N TYR A 480 -4.79 -22.66 11.96
CA TYR A 480 -3.85 -23.60 12.58
C TYR A 480 -2.66 -22.91 13.26
N GLY A 481 -2.41 -21.63 12.96
CA GLY A 481 -1.23 -20.91 13.44
C GLY A 481 -1.11 -20.90 14.95
N LYS A 482 -2.21 -20.68 15.68
CA LYS A 482 -2.26 -20.63 17.14
C LYS A 482 -1.76 -21.92 17.82
N ASP A 483 -1.87 -23.05 17.13
CA ASP A 483 -1.53 -24.37 17.66
C ASP A 483 -0.13 -24.85 17.22
N VAL A 484 0.61 -24.07 16.43
CA VAL A 484 1.94 -24.43 15.96
C VAL A 484 2.94 -24.44 17.11
N ASP A 485 3.63 -25.55 17.29
CA ASP A 485 4.81 -25.66 18.16
C ASP A 485 6.05 -25.18 17.44
N LEU A 486 6.41 -23.91 17.68
CA LEU A 486 7.62 -23.27 17.11
C LEU A 486 8.93 -23.85 17.63
N ASP A 487 8.90 -24.61 18.73
CA ASP A 487 10.06 -25.25 19.35
C ASP A 487 10.19 -26.74 18.99
N SER A 488 9.31 -27.26 18.15
CA SER A 488 9.37 -28.64 17.68
C SER A 488 10.72 -28.96 17.01
N PRO A 489 11.19 -30.21 17.06
CA PRO A 489 12.44 -30.61 16.39
C PRO A 489 12.45 -30.29 14.88
N ALA A 490 11.29 -30.39 14.22
CA ALA A 490 11.14 -30.07 12.79
C ALA A 490 11.35 -28.57 12.52
N MET A 491 10.77 -27.71 13.33
CA MET A 491 10.93 -26.25 13.19
C MET A 491 12.36 -25.81 13.53
N LYS A 492 12.98 -26.37 14.56
CA LYS A 492 14.39 -26.11 14.88
C LYS A 492 15.34 -26.51 13.74
N ALA A 493 15.11 -27.66 13.12
CA ALA A 493 15.87 -28.09 11.94
C ALA A 493 15.66 -27.16 10.73
N PHE A 494 14.43 -26.67 10.55
CA PHE A 494 14.10 -25.68 9.52
C PHE A 494 14.88 -24.38 9.72
N TYR A 495 14.86 -23.78 10.91
CA TYR A 495 15.62 -22.56 11.20
C TYR A 495 17.12 -22.74 10.99
N ALA A 496 17.67 -23.87 11.45
CA ALA A 496 19.09 -24.18 11.29
C ALA A 496 19.47 -24.29 9.79
N GLU A 497 18.64 -24.89 8.97
CA GLU A 497 18.92 -25.00 7.53
C GLU A 497 18.79 -23.63 6.83
N LEU A 498 17.84 -22.77 7.19
CA LEU A 498 17.76 -21.40 6.68
C LEU A 498 19.01 -20.59 7.03
N SER A 499 19.45 -20.65 8.28
CA SER A 499 20.65 -19.95 8.76
C SER A 499 21.91 -20.47 8.03
N LYS A 500 22.08 -21.79 7.92
CA LYS A 500 23.19 -22.43 7.20
C LYS A 500 23.27 -22.00 5.73
N ARG A 501 22.12 -21.91 5.05
CA ARG A 501 22.04 -21.49 3.65
C ARG A 501 22.11 -19.98 3.47
N LYS A 502 22.12 -19.22 4.57
CA LYS A 502 22.09 -17.75 4.58
C LYS A 502 20.82 -17.20 3.88
N THR A 503 19.73 -17.97 3.92
CA THR A 503 18.44 -17.56 3.36
C THR A 503 17.98 -16.28 4.04
N ILE A 504 17.39 -15.39 3.27
CA ILE A 504 16.80 -14.14 3.75
C ILE A 504 15.32 -14.34 3.94
N ILE A 505 14.76 -13.73 4.98
CA ILE A 505 13.32 -13.71 5.23
C ILE A 505 12.82 -12.27 5.19
N ASP A 506 11.78 -12.06 4.42
CA ASP A 506 11.01 -10.84 4.30
C ASP A 506 9.59 -11.09 4.84
N PRO A 507 9.34 -10.86 6.15
CA PRO A 507 8.12 -11.32 6.82
C PRO A 507 6.86 -10.58 6.41
N THR A 508 6.93 -9.28 6.16
CA THR A 508 5.78 -8.41 5.94
C THR A 508 4.68 -8.60 7.00
N LEU A 509 5.06 -8.59 8.29
CA LEU A 509 4.14 -8.79 9.41
C LEU A 509 2.99 -7.77 9.41
N VAL A 510 3.29 -6.56 8.96
CA VAL A 510 2.34 -5.45 8.92
C VAL A 510 1.12 -5.73 8.02
N VAL A 511 1.25 -6.58 7.01
CA VAL A 511 0.10 -7.04 6.19
C VAL A 511 -0.84 -7.93 7.01
N TRP A 512 -0.26 -8.74 7.91
CA TRP A 512 -1.00 -9.76 8.66
C TRP A 512 -1.63 -9.22 9.93
N GLU A 513 -1.05 -8.18 10.53
CA GLU A 513 -1.59 -7.58 11.74
C GLU A 513 -3.04 -7.16 11.57
N PRO A 514 -3.41 -6.28 10.62
CA PRO A 514 -4.79 -5.86 10.47
C PRO A 514 -5.72 -7.00 10.04
N LEU A 515 -5.28 -7.90 9.16
CA LEU A 515 -6.09 -9.04 8.74
C LEU A 515 -6.46 -9.95 9.91
N MET A 516 -5.57 -10.13 10.88
CA MET A 516 -5.77 -11.07 11.98
C MET A 516 -6.31 -10.40 13.24
N THR A 517 -6.03 -9.10 13.48
CA THR A 517 -6.32 -8.47 14.77
C THR A 517 -7.46 -7.48 14.73
N SER A 518 -7.73 -6.84 13.58
CA SER A 518 -8.76 -5.81 13.47
C SER A 518 -10.17 -6.38 13.56
N ASP A 519 -11.07 -5.58 14.11
CA ASP A 519 -12.50 -5.89 14.28
C ASP A 519 -13.39 -4.68 13.87
N GLY A 520 -12.81 -3.69 13.23
CA GLY A 520 -13.50 -2.46 12.79
C GLY A 520 -13.71 -1.41 13.88
N SER A 521 -13.35 -1.71 15.14
CA SER A 521 -13.57 -0.78 16.26
C SER A 521 -12.56 0.37 16.32
N ALA A 522 -11.37 0.19 15.74
CA ALA A 522 -10.28 1.16 15.74
C ALA A 522 -9.55 1.17 14.38
N LEU A 523 -8.75 2.20 14.15
CA LEU A 523 -7.80 2.23 13.04
C LEU A 523 -6.72 1.13 13.23
N SER A 524 -6.28 0.57 12.13
CA SER A 524 -5.13 -0.32 12.13
C SER A 524 -3.90 0.38 12.70
N PRO A 525 -3.07 -0.31 13.51
CA PRO A 525 -1.93 0.29 14.20
C PRO A 525 -0.92 0.98 13.27
N GLU A 526 -0.73 0.47 12.07
CA GLU A 526 0.19 1.01 11.05
C GLU A 526 -0.25 2.39 10.55
N TYR A 527 -1.56 2.65 10.49
CA TYR A 527 -2.13 3.89 9.96
C TYR A 527 -2.60 4.87 11.04
N ALA A 528 -2.83 4.40 12.26
CA ALA A 528 -3.31 5.24 13.36
C ALA A 528 -2.46 6.52 13.57
N PRO A 529 -1.11 6.50 13.45
CA PRO A 529 -0.30 7.70 13.58
C PRO A 529 -0.56 8.77 12.49
N PHE A 530 -1.11 8.39 11.35
CA PHE A 530 -1.36 9.27 10.21
C PHE A 530 -2.80 9.80 10.14
N ALA A 531 -3.67 9.41 11.09
CA ALA A 531 -5.10 9.71 11.05
C ALA A 531 -5.43 11.20 10.95
N ASP A 532 -4.64 12.07 11.60
CA ASP A 532 -4.89 13.50 11.63
C ASP A 532 -4.27 14.24 10.43
N VAL A 533 -3.41 13.58 9.65
CA VAL A 533 -2.66 14.20 8.56
C VAL A 533 -3.00 13.63 7.17
N ALA A 534 -3.70 12.51 7.11
CA ALA A 534 -4.16 11.90 5.87
C ALA A 534 -5.53 12.45 5.43
N PRO A 535 -5.88 12.37 4.13
CA PRO A 535 -7.22 12.71 3.65
C PRO A 535 -8.30 11.86 4.35
N ALA A 536 -9.43 12.49 4.68
CA ALA A 536 -10.48 11.85 5.48
C ALA A 536 -11.06 10.57 4.86
N SER A 537 -11.22 10.54 3.54
CA SER A 537 -11.65 9.34 2.80
C SER A 537 -10.65 8.19 2.94
N VAL A 538 -9.36 8.49 2.91
CA VAL A 538 -8.29 7.50 3.14
C VAL A 538 -8.37 6.95 4.56
N VAL A 539 -8.53 7.83 5.56
CA VAL A 539 -8.66 7.42 6.98
C VAL A 539 -9.87 6.50 7.18
N ARG A 540 -11.00 6.75 6.49
CA ARG A 540 -12.16 5.86 6.52
C ARG A 540 -11.81 4.48 5.97
N GLY A 541 -11.07 4.41 4.85
CA GLY A 541 -10.61 3.17 4.25
C GLY A 541 -9.63 2.36 5.13
N TRP A 542 -9.00 2.99 6.11
CA TRP A 542 -8.10 2.34 7.06
C TRP A 542 -8.81 1.65 8.24
N LYS A 543 -10.13 1.83 8.36
CA LYS A 543 -10.96 1.13 9.36
C LYS A 543 -11.44 -0.19 8.82
N ILE A 544 -10.58 -1.20 8.82
CA ILE A 544 -10.90 -2.53 8.31
C ILE A 544 -11.38 -3.47 9.42
N SER A 545 -12.29 -4.38 9.10
CA SER A 545 -12.81 -5.37 10.04
C SER A 545 -11.94 -6.63 10.16
N GLY A 546 -10.77 -6.64 9.53
CA GLY A 546 -9.92 -7.82 9.43
C GLY A 546 -10.49 -8.89 8.48
N TYR A 547 -9.77 -10.00 8.36
CA TYR A 547 -10.24 -11.11 7.53
C TYR A 547 -11.53 -11.71 8.11
N PRO A 548 -12.53 -12.06 7.28
CA PRO A 548 -13.79 -12.64 7.72
C PRO A 548 -13.58 -13.87 8.59
N LEU A 549 -14.37 -14.00 9.65
CA LEU A 549 -14.34 -15.18 10.52
C LEU A 549 -15.00 -16.38 9.82
N PHE A 550 -14.41 -17.54 9.96
CA PHE A 550 -14.89 -18.77 9.34
C PHE A 550 -14.72 -19.99 10.27
N GLY A 551 -15.45 -21.07 10.00
CA GLY A 551 -15.25 -22.37 10.65
C GLY A 551 -15.44 -22.35 12.18
N GLY A 552 -16.22 -21.42 12.72
CA GLY A 552 -16.44 -21.27 14.16
C GLY A 552 -15.26 -20.63 14.93
N LEU A 553 -14.24 -20.11 14.22
CA LEU A 553 -13.13 -19.39 14.81
C LEU A 553 -13.55 -17.99 15.29
N THR A 554 -12.91 -17.51 16.32
CA THR A 554 -13.10 -16.18 16.87
C THR A 554 -11.98 -15.22 16.44
N ARG A 555 -12.19 -13.90 16.57
CA ARG A 555 -11.13 -12.92 16.37
C ARG A 555 -9.94 -13.14 17.33
N GLU A 556 -10.20 -13.65 18.52
CA GLU A 556 -9.17 -14.01 19.49
C GLU A 556 -8.30 -15.20 19.01
N ASP A 557 -8.89 -16.19 18.32
CA ASP A 557 -8.11 -17.26 17.69
C ASP A 557 -7.16 -16.72 16.62
N PHE A 558 -7.64 -15.76 15.82
CA PHE A 558 -6.82 -15.10 14.80
C PHE A 558 -5.68 -14.28 15.44
N ARG A 559 -5.97 -13.53 16.53
CA ARG A 559 -4.93 -12.80 17.30
C ARG A 559 -3.85 -13.73 17.81
N LYS A 560 -4.22 -14.89 18.37
CA LYS A 560 -3.26 -15.91 18.79
C LYS A 560 -2.43 -16.46 17.64
N SER A 561 -3.03 -16.63 16.46
CA SER A 561 -2.31 -17.04 15.26
C SER A 561 -1.31 -15.97 14.81
N PHE A 562 -1.68 -14.69 14.88
CA PHE A 562 -0.75 -13.59 14.62
C PHE A 562 0.41 -13.53 15.64
N ASP A 563 0.14 -13.73 16.93
CA ASP A 563 1.20 -13.80 17.94
C ASP A 563 2.19 -14.94 17.66
N LYS A 564 1.74 -16.05 17.07
CA LYS A 564 2.63 -17.11 16.59
C LYS A 564 3.44 -16.69 15.35
N MET A 565 2.90 -15.85 14.47
CA MET A 565 3.66 -15.27 13.35
C MET A 565 4.79 -14.36 13.87
N VAL A 566 4.50 -13.50 14.85
CA VAL A 566 5.51 -12.69 15.54
C VAL A 566 6.54 -13.59 16.23
N GLY A 567 6.08 -14.61 16.94
CA GLY A 567 6.95 -15.61 17.59
C GLY A 567 7.84 -16.39 16.59
N LEU A 568 7.37 -16.61 15.37
CA LEU A 568 8.18 -17.23 14.31
C LEU A 568 9.35 -16.32 13.92
N VAL A 569 9.12 -14.99 13.79
CA VAL A 569 10.20 -14.02 13.56
C VAL A 569 11.21 -14.05 14.72
N THR A 570 10.74 -14.16 15.97
CA THR A 570 11.61 -14.35 17.17
C THR A 570 12.53 -15.56 16.99
N LYS A 571 12.00 -16.71 16.58
CA LYS A 571 12.78 -17.95 16.41
C LYS A 571 13.78 -17.84 15.25
N LEU A 572 13.39 -17.21 14.16
CA LEU A 572 14.28 -16.95 13.02
C LEU A 572 15.44 -16.03 13.42
N HIS A 573 15.16 -14.94 14.13
CA HIS A 573 16.19 -14.03 14.64
C HIS A 573 17.16 -14.75 15.59
N GLN A 574 16.65 -15.50 16.58
CA GLN A 574 17.46 -16.28 17.51
C GLN A 574 18.35 -17.34 16.82
N ALA A 575 17.90 -17.88 15.69
CA ALA A 575 18.69 -18.82 14.88
C ALA A 575 19.70 -18.13 13.95
N GLY A 576 19.80 -16.80 13.97
CA GLY A 576 20.71 -16.04 13.11
C GLY A 576 20.30 -16.01 11.64
N VAL A 577 19.01 -16.23 11.34
CA VAL A 577 18.48 -16.06 9.99
C VAL A 577 18.39 -14.56 9.68
N ARG A 578 18.83 -14.16 8.49
CA ARG A 578 18.79 -12.76 8.07
C ARG A 578 17.35 -12.32 7.77
N ILE A 579 16.95 -11.21 8.35
CA ILE A 579 15.62 -10.60 8.18
C ILE A 579 15.80 -9.25 7.52
N VAL A 580 14.96 -8.92 6.55
CA VAL A 580 14.81 -7.59 5.95
C VAL A 580 13.43 -7.04 6.26
N ALA A 581 13.30 -5.73 6.40
CA ALA A 581 12.02 -5.08 6.59
C ALA A 581 11.37 -4.80 5.23
N GLY A 582 10.15 -5.30 5.05
CA GLY A 582 9.32 -5.07 3.88
C GLY A 582 7.86 -4.89 4.28
N THR A 583 7.12 -4.06 3.55
CA THR A 583 5.74 -3.73 3.93
C THR A 583 4.69 -4.43 3.06
N ASP A 584 4.97 -4.67 1.78
CA ASP A 584 3.97 -5.04 0.76
C ASP A 584 2.81 -4.02 0.66
N GLY A 585 3.07 -2.79 1.10
CA GLY A 585 2.14 -1.68 1.25
C GLY A 585 2.58 -0.42 0.50
N TYR A 586 2.23 0.72 1.05
CA TYR A 586 2.49 2.04 0.45
C TYR A 586 3.66 2.79 1.12
N GLY A 587 4.35 2.14 2.07
CA GLY A 587 5.51 2.69 2.78
C GLY A 587 5.21 3.42 4.09
N LEU A 588 3.98 3.83 4.34
CA LEU A 588 3.55 4.39 5.64
C LEU A 588 3.71 3.35 6.76
N GLU A 589 3.64 2.10 6.41
CA GLU A 589 3.63 0.91 7.27
C GLU A 589 5.02 0.53 7.79
N LEU A 590 6.12 1.03 7.17
CA LEU A 590 7.47 0.56 7.45
C LEU A 590 7.86 0.69 8.94
N VAL A 591 7.50 1.80 9.57
CA VAL A 591 7.82 1.99 10.98
C VAL A 591 7.07 0.97 11.85
N ARG A 592 5.84 0.61 11.47
CA ARG A 592 5.07 -0.43 12.17
C ARG A 592 5.72 -1.80 12.02
N GLU A 593 6.22 -2.14 10.84
CA GLU A 593 6.97 -3.40 10.64
C GLU A 593 8.18 -3.49 11.58
N LEU A 594 8.92 -2.38 11.75
CA LEU A 594 10.04 -2.31 12.70
C LEU A 594 9.58 -2.45 14.17
N GLU A 595 8.46 -1.85 14.55
CA GLU A 595 7.85 -2.01 15.88
C GLU A 595 7.42 -3.47 16.12
N LEU A 596 6.93 -4.17 15.10
CA LEU A 596 6.61 -5.59 15.18
C LEU A 596 7.86 -6.46 15.34
N TYR A 597 8.99 -6.06 14.74
CA TYR A 597 10.27 -6.73 14.99
C TYR A 597 10.78 -6.52 16.41
N GLN A 598 10.55 -5.34 17.00
CA GLN A 598 10.80 -5.16 18.43
C GLN A 598 9.90 -6.08 19.30
N LYS A 599 8.62 -6.20 18.94
CA LYS A 599 7.71 -7.16 19.61
C LYS A 599 8.23 -8.60 19.44
N ALA A 600 8.89 -8.92 18.34
CA ALA A 600 9.57 -10.20 18.11
C ALA A 600 10.91 -10.36 18.84
N GLY A 601 11.37 -9.35 19.59
CA GLY A 601 12.56 -9.41 20.42
C GLY A 601 13.84 -8.83 19.82
N LEU A 602 13.77 -8.19 18.65
CA LEU A 602 14.89 -7.43 18.12
C LEU A 602 15.06 -6.13 18.93
N THR A 603 16.29 -5.72 19.17
CA THR A 603 16.61 -4.39 19.70
C THR A 603 16.25 -3.29 18.67
N ASN A 604 16.13 -2.03 19.12
CA ASN A 604 15.95 -0.89 18.21
C ASN A 604 16.99 -0.87 17.08
N ALA A 605 18.25 -1.12 17.43
CA ALA A 605 19.34 -1.11 16.48
C ALA A 605 19.24 -2.27 15.47
N GLU A 606 18.92 -3.47 15.91
CA GLU A 606 18.72 -4.64 15.04
C GLU A 606 17.52 -4.44 14.11
N ALA A 607 16.39 -3.91 14.61
CA ALA A 607 15.24 -3.57 13.80
C ALA A 607 15.64 -2.54 12.71
N LEU A 608 16.35 -1.48 13.05
CA LEU A 608 16.84 -0.49 12.09
C LEU A 608 17.83 -1.07 11.07
N GLN A 609 18.66 -2.02 11.48
CA GLN A 609 19.56 -2.71 10.53
C GLN A 609 18.78 -3.46 9.45
N THR A 610 17.60 -4.01 9.76
CA THR A 610 16.72 -4.69 8.77
C THR A 610 16.16 -3.74 7.71
N ALA A 611 16.13 -2.45 7.99
CA ALA A 611 15.68 -1.39 7.08
C ALA A 611 16.82 -0.45 6.63
N THR A 612 18.08 -0.83 6.78
CA THR A 612 19.24 0.01 6.38
C THR A 612 20.34 -0.84 5.74
N ILE A 613 21.28 -1.34 6.55
CA ILE A 613 22.46 -2.03 6.03
C ILE A 613 22.19 -3.45 5.52
N VAL A 614 21.21 -4.16 6.10
CA VAL A 614 20.93 -5.56 5.68
C VAL A 614 20.38 -5.59 4.25
N PRO A 615 19.35 -4.83 3.87
CA PRO A 615 18.87 -4.78 2.49
C PRO A 615 19.90 -4.16 1.52
N ALA A 616 20.71 -3.20 1.95
CA ALA A 616 21.80 -2.67 1.13
C ALA A 616 22.80 -3.79 0.76
N ARG A 617 23.18 -4.64 1.73
CA ARG A 617 24.02 -5.83 1.48
C ARG A 617 23.33 -6.87 0.61
N MET A 618 22.03 -7.14 0.85
CA MET A 618 21.23 -8.07 0.03
C MET A 618 21.25 -7.67 -1.45
N THR A 619 21.09 -6.39 -1.72
CA THR A 619 21.01 -5.86 -3.08
C THR A 619 22.36 -5.51 -3.72
N GLY A 620 23.48 -5.67 -2.98
CA GLY A 620 24.84 -5.31 -3.42
C GLY A 620 25.04 -3.79 -3.52
N MET A 621 24.22 -3.00 -2.82
CA MET A 621 24.29 -1.53 -2.81
C MET A 621 25.01 -0.97 -1.57
N ASP A 622 25.52 -1.82 -0.68
CA ASP A 622 26.18 -1.41 0.57
C ASP A 622 27.49 -0.66 0.38
N ASN A 623 28.07 -0.68 -0.82
CA ASN A 623 29.19 0.17 -1.19
C ASN A 623 28.80 1.65 -1.39
N ARG A 624 27.52 1.97 -1.62
CA ARG A 624 27.04 3.34 -1.87
C ARG A 624 25.99 3.84 -0.89
N THR A 625 25.21 2.97 -0.22
CA THR A 625 24.09 3.36 0.67
C THR A 625 24.01 2.45 1.89
N GLY A 626 22.96 2.57 2.71
CA GLY A 626 22.69 1.74 3.89
C GLY A 626 23.51 2.09 5.12
N SER A 627 24.48 3.03 5.06
CA SER A 627 25.20 3.53 6.23
C SER A 627 25.74 4.95 5.99
N ILE A 628 25.91 5.72 7.07
CA ILE A 628 26.54 7.05 7.04
C ILE A 628 28.06 6.88 7.12
N THR A 629 28.65 6.66 5.96
CA THR A 629 30.11 6.38 5.85
C THR A 629 30.69 7.29 4.78
N ARG A 630 31.87 7.88 5.06
CA ARG A 630 32.57 8.77 4.13
C ARG A 630 32.70 8.14 2.73
N GLY A 631 32.32 8.89 1.70
CA GLY A 631 32.39 8.53 0.29
C GLY A 631 31.10 7.88 -0.24
N LYS A 632 30.18 7.41 0.61
CA LYS A 632 28.87 6.91 0.17
C LYS A 632 27.96 8.05 -0.27
N THR A 633 26.96 7.72 -1.04
CA THR A 633 25.88 8.63 -1.43
C THR A 633 25.19 9.16 -0.15
N ALA A 634 24.88 10.43 -0.15
CA ALA A 634 24.15 11.00 0.97
C ALA A 634 22.65 10.72 0.83
N ASP A 635 22.28 9.47 1.12
CA ASP A 635 20.94 8.96 1.30
C ASP A 635 20.72 8.82 2.81
N ILE A 636 20.23 9.90 3.44
CA ILE A 636 20.24 10.09 4.89
C ILE A 636 18.94 10.77 5.29
N ILE A 637 18.43 10.46 6.47
CA ILE A 637 17.30 11.18 7.08
C ILE A 637 17.67 11.79 8.42
N LEU A 638 17.15 12.98 8.66
CA LEU A 638 17.16 13.63 9.95
C LEU A 638 15.73 13.62 10.49
N VAL A 639 15.54 13.06 11.66
CA VAL A 639 14.22 12.96 12.31
C VAL A 639 14.21 13.67 13.66
N ASP A 640 13.08 14.26 14.01
CA ASP A 640 12.88 14.84 15.32
C ASP A 640 12.72 13.75 16.37
N GLY A 641 13.45 13.88 17.48
CA GLY A 641 13.40 12.93 18.59
C GLY A 641 14.55 11.93 18.63
N ASP A 642 14.58 11.18 19.73
CA ASP A 642 15.59 10.17 20.04
C ASP A 642 15.08 8.78 19.61
N VAL A 643 15.50 8.33 18.43
CA VAL A 643 15.09 7.03 17.87
C VAL A 643 15.66 5.87 18.68
N SER A 644 16.77 6.06 19.41
CA SER A 644 17.32 4.99 20.27
C SER A 644 16.37 4.57 21.39
N LYS A 645 15.46 5.47 21.77
CA LYS A 645 14.45 5.25 22.81
C LYS A 645 13.08 4.87 22.27
N ASN A 646 12.72 5.41 21.09
CA ASN A 646 11.40 5.21 20.49
C ASN A 646 11.51 5.17 18.98
N LEU A 647 11.29 3.99 18.37
CA LEU A 647 11.24 3.82 16.90
C LEU A 647 10.12 4.64 16.26
N GLY A 648 9.04 4.93 16.96
CA GLY A 648 7.95 5.78 16.48
C GLY A 648 8.41 7.16 16.00
N ASN A 649 9.50 7.69 16.56
CA ASN A 649 10.09 8.95 16.12
C ASN A 649 10.57 8.92 14.66
N LEU A 650 10.75 7.76 14.03
CA LEU A 650 11.04 7.65 12.60
C LEU A 650 9.95 8.27 11.72
N ARG A 651 8.73 8.42 12.23
CA ARG A 651 7.64 9.11 11.52
C ARG A 651 7.84 10.62 11.45
N HIS A 652 8.71 11.18 12.31
CA HIS A 652 8.95 12.64 12.43
C HIS A 652 10.09 13.11 11.53
N VAL A 653 10.00 12.81 10.24
CA VAL A 653 11.01 13.17 9.25
C VAL A 653 11.06 14.69 9.09
N ASP A 654 12.18 15.31 9.49
CA ASP A 654 12.46 16.75 9.37
C ASP A 654 13.11 17.07 8.01
N THR A 655 14.15 16.32 7.66
CA THR A 655 14.91 16.52 6.42
C THR A 655 15.26 15.16 5.80
N VAL A 656 15.10 15.06 4.49
CA VAL A 656 15.60 13.92 3.70
C VAL A 656 16.76 14.42 2.83
N PHE A 657 17.88 13.71 2.87
CA PHE A 657 18.93 13.81 1.88
C PHE A 657 18.79 12.63 0.92
N LEU A 658 18.45 12.93 -0.34
CA LEU A 658 18.32 11.95 -1.41
C LEU A 658 19.32 12.28 -2.52
N ASP A 659 20.25 11.38 -2.82
CA ASP A 659 21.37 11.65 -3.74
C ASP A 659 22.12 12.97 -3.39
N GLY A 660 22.11 13.33 -2.10
CA GLY A 660 22.68 14.56 -1.57
C GLY A 660 21.86 15.83 -1.78
N TYR A 661 20.67 15.76 -2.36
CA TYR A 661 19.71 16.86 -2.34
C TYR A 661 19.09 16.94 -0.95
N ARG A 662 19.13 18.12 -0.34
CA ARG A 662 18.47 18.38 0.94
C ARG A 662 17.01 18.75 0.69
N LEU A 663 16.11 17.89 1.09
CA LEU A 663 14.67 17.99 0.89
C LEU A 663 13.99 18.28 2.23
N ASP A 664 13.17 19.31 2.25
CA ASP A 664 12.38 19.72 3.40
C ASP A 664 11.25 18.72 3.65
N GLY A 665 11.19 18.14 4.86
CA GLY A 665 10.25 17.07 5.18
C GLY A 665 8.79 17.55 5.21
N GLU A 666 8.51 18.77 5.62
CA GLU A 666 7.15 19.33 5.62
C GLU A 666 6.65 19.50 4.19
N LYS A 667 7.46 20.10 3.31
CA LYS A 667 7.09 20.26 1.89
C LYS A 667 6.94 18.94 1.16
N LEU A 668 7.75 17.92 1.51
CA LEU A 668 7.61 16.58 0.97
C LEU A 668 6.28 15.96 1.38
N ARG A 669 5.90 16.07 2.66
CA ARG A 669 4.61 15.58 3.15
C ARG A 669 3.46 16.27 2.42
N GLU A 670 3.45 17.59 2.35
CA GLU A 670 2.43 18.35 1.61
C GLU A 670 2.33 17.91 0.14
N ALA A 671 3.48 17.79 -0.55
CA ALA A 671 3.51 17.34 -1.94
C ALA A 671 3.00 15.90 -2.12
N SER A 672 3.15 15.04 -1.11
CA SER A 672 2.69 13.65 -1.10
C SER A 672 1.25 13.47 -0.58
N GLY A 673 0.55 14.56 -0.25
CA GLY A 673 -0.83 14.53 0.24
C GLY A 673 -0.98 14.30 1.75
N LEU A 674 0.11 14.40 2.53
CA LEU A 674 0.08 14.38 4.00
C LEU A 674 0.10 15.82 4.54
N ASN A 675 -0.89 16.18 5.37
CA ASN A 675 -1.06 17.53 5.89
C ASN A 675 -0.52 17.67 7.32
N GLY A 676 0.80 17.71 7.48
CA GLY A 676 1.47 17.88 8.77
C GLY A 676 2.32 16.69 9.22
N MET A 677 2.75 16.72 10.48
CA MET A 677 3.60 15.69 11.08
C MET A 677 2.72 14.56 11.65
N PRO A 678 2.96 13.29 11.31
CA PRO A 678 2.32 12.15 11.95
C PRO A 678 2.62 12.10 13.47
N LYS A 679 1.81 11.32 14.22
CA LYS A 679 2.02 11.10 15.66
C LYS A 679 3.08 10.05 15.96
#